data_6da50cc4430040073c14e8857b7e8de7
#
_entry.id   6da50cc4430040073c14e8857b7e8de7
#
_cell.length_a   1.000
_cell.length_b   1.000
_cell.length_c   1.000
_cell.angle_alpha   90.00
_cell.angle_beta   90.00
_cell.angle_gamma   90.00
#
_symmetry.space_group_name_H-M   'P 1'
#
loop_
_entity.id
_entity.type
_entity.pdbx_description
1 polymer ?
#
loop_
_entity_poly.entity_id
_entity_poly.type
_entity_poly.pdbx_seq_one_letter_code
_entity_poly.pdbx_strand_id
1 'polypeptide(L)'
;MRTTKSVFGFLLLILVSTELNAQNSYDTVRGGIISGDVRIRILSPTLVRLEYSPSRSFTDSLTAVILKRDWIPPEVTVRLKDEKIVLSSEGLTVRYRPGAGPFTRDGLTIDWKSGGMEGTWAPGDSDSGNLGGISSSLDGARKGKLPKQLPGILSRSGYFVLDDSRTPLWDGAAQWIVARGDSGNQDWYFFAYGKDFRHVLKEYSLLCGRIPMIPKYVLGSWATDLNYEYLPGTSVVDDFRYNNDSVRSIISRFRNYGIPLDVMVLDYAWHLRGWHGSYDWSPIFPHPDEFLRWTRSMGTHVTLNDHPGYAKELVLSNEDSRAPIVQKELNIAPPQEPTMTISLLGEWKFSTDPSLAGDRELWCGAAFDDSRWASITGDRPWEDRGYPGYDGVAWYRKWVSIPGQTRSRHIYAVFGSVDDEYDIFVNGQKAGHHTPSWNTLTSTDILPFVRKGEKNLIVLRVNDWGGEGGLSGPTAMVTDVIRQEGMRFNLAEKHQAEVFMNILHKPLIEQGVSFWWVDGGSGSCEMDGLNSQMWTNRVFYDFTRQETGNRSFIFSRYGGWGSHRYPSLFTGDTYAQWDVLAFEVPYTVQGGNILMPYITHDIGGFIGSKISLDLYVRWLQFGVFSPLLRLHSAHENPREGNARMPWTYGAEGVRIARDLFCLRYRLVPYIYTMTRRVHDDALPLIRPLYIVHPDLEEAYHHPDEYYFGDAMLVAPIVDSSGVRNVYLPPGRWVDYFAGARYQGDRTIQVKCSLETLPLFVRSGSIIPQQPDMDYTDQEPMDSLIVDVYAPGNSSFSLYEDDGVSLDYERGKSAVTPLSCAATASTYQLTIGPTKGEYSGQPMSRSYLLKMVGLQKPISVSINGMDIASEGSASDRWNWDARRQVLIVNVGRRNILTGVSVEIRSGF
;
A
#
# COMPACT_ATOMS: atom_id res chain seq x y z
N MET A 1 24.15 -29.78 -74.79
CA MET A 1 25.61 -29.56 -74.90
C MET A 1 26.14 -29.21 -73.53
N ARG A 2 27.00 -30.03 -73.03
CA ARG A 2 27.64 -29.96 -71.69
C ARG A 2 28.70 -28.86 -71.67
N THR A 3 28.85 -28.13 -70.58
CA THR A 3 30.14 -27.65 -70.10
C THR A 3 30.21 -27.62 -68.59
N THR A 4 31.02 -28.52 -68.11
CA THR A 4 31.54 -28.69 -66.74
C THR A 4 32.46 -27.48 -66.40
N LYS A 5 32.31 -26.89 -65.16
CA LYS A 5 33.36 -26.08 -64.59
C LYS A 5 33.77 -26.68 -63.25
N SER A 6 35.03 -27.04 -63.17
CA SER A 6 35.76 -27.51 -62.03
C SER A 6 35.87 -26.42 -60.94
N VAL A 7 35.63 -26.82 -59.65
CA VAL A 7 35.99 -25.99 -58.49
C VAL A 7 37.21 -26.59 -57.83
N PHE A 8 38.30 -25.87 -57.80
CA PHE A 8 39.49 -26.14 -57.07
C PHE A 8 39.27 -25.86 -55.61
N GLY A 9 39.28 -26.88 -54.74
CA GLY A 9 39.27 -26.73 -53.29
C GLY A 9 40.67 -26.42 -52.78
N PHE A 10 40.84 -25.31 -52.09
CA PHE A 10 42.00 -25.02 -51.25
C PHE A 10 41.78 -25.63 -49.89
N LEU A 11 42.56 -26.69 -49.59
CA LEU A 11 42.64 -27.26 -48.26
C LEU A 11 43.62 -26.43 -47.45
N LEU A 12 43.14 -25.62 -46.53
CA LEU A 12 43.94 -24.88 -45.54
C LEU A 12 44.09 -25.86 -44.34
N LEU A 13 45.29 -26.43 -44.23
CA LEU A 13 45.71 -27.17 -42.99
C LEU A 13 45.88 -26.12 -41.86
N ILE A 14 44.93 -26.04 -40.98
CA ILE A 14 45.15 -25.37 -39.68
C ILE A 14 45.82 -26.40 -38.76
N LEU A 15 47.08 -26.22 -38.49
CA LEU A 15 47.78 -26.82 -37.38
C LEU A 15 47.15 -26.31 -36.08
N VAL A 16 46.30 -27.12 -35.46
CA VAL A 16 45.89 -26.86 -34.09
C VAL A 16 47.00 -27.35 -33.20
N SER A 17 47.79 -26.40 -32.70
CA SER A 17 48.69 -26.63 -31.55
C SER A 17 47.81 -26.90 -30.34
N THR A 18 47.65 -28.18 -29.98
CA THR A 18 47.13 -28.58 -28.67
C THR A 18 48.12 -28.21 -27.59
N GLU A 19 48.13 -26.97 -27.15
CA GLU A 19 48.60 -26.68 -25.81
C GLU A 19 47.60 -27.31 -24.85
N LEU A 20 48.04 -28.29 -24.08
CA LEU A 20 47.33 -28.77 -22.89
C LEU A 20 47.30 -27.60 -21.90
N ASN A 21 46.37 -26.69 -22.05
CA ASN A 21 46.01 -25.70 -21.03
C ASN A 21 45.30 -26.42 -19.88
N ALA A 22 45.81 -26.24 -18.70
CA ALA A 22 45.15 -26.57 -17.45
C ALA A 22 43.69 -26.28 -17.58
N GLN A 23 42.81 -27.28 -17.34
CA GLN A 23 41.35 -27.17 -17.41
C GLN A 23 40.94 -25.89 -16.71
N ASN A 24 40.40 -24.92 -17.45
CA ASN A 24 39.86 -23.67 -16.87
C ASN A 24 38.80 -24.07 -15.84
N SER A 25 38.95 -23.61 -14.63
CA SER A 25 38.03 -23.91 -13.54
C SER A 25 36.65 -23.25 -13.75
N TYR A 26 36.37 -22.67 -14.93
CA TYR A 26 35.13 -21.97 -15.29
C TYR A 26 34.93 -21.89 -16.81
N ASP A 27 33.64 -21.79 -17.18
CA ASP A 27 33.20 -21.43 -18.52
C ASP A 27 32.77 -19.96 -18.55
N THR A 28 33.13 -19.24 -19.62
CA THR A 28 32.67 -17.86 -19.81
C THR A 28 31.25 -17.85 -20.37
N VAL A 29 30.40 -16.99 -19.80
CA VAL A 29 29.04 -16.71 -20.28
C VAL A 29 28.87 -15.21 -20.48
N ARG A 30 27.78 -14.81 -21.11
CA ARG A 30 27.50 -13.37 -21.33
C ARG A 30 27.52 -12.57 -20.01
N GLY A 31 28.49 -11.70 -19.85
CA GLY A 31 28.68 -10.87 -18.66
C GLY A 31 29.22 -11.59 -17.42
N GLY A 32 29.78 -12.84 -17.56
CA GLY A 32 30.22 -13.56 -16.37
C GLY A 32 30.78 -14.95 -16.64
N ILE A 33 30.59 -15.83 -15.65
CA ILE A 33 31.13 -17.21 -15.64
C ILE A 33 30.11 -18.23 -15.10
N ILE A 34 30.36 -19.51 -15.44
CA ILE A 34 29.88 -20.66 -14.71
C ILE A 34 31.11 -21.44 -14.21
N SER A 35 31.14 -21.76 -12.92
CA SER A 35 32.20 -22.59 -12.31
C SER A 35 31.55 -23.62 -11.39
N GLY A 36 31.39 -24.87 -11.91
CA GLY A 36 30.75 -25.94 -11.19
C GLY A 36 29.28 -25.62 -10.81
N ASP A 37 29.03 -25.48 -9.55
CA ASP A 37 27.72 -25.19 -8.93
C ASP A 37 27.39 -23.70 -8.78
N VAL A 38 28.23 -22.80 -9.32
CA VAL A 38 28.06 -21.35 -9.23
C VAL A 38 27.99 -20.70 -10.61
N ARG A 39 27.07 -19.77 -10.77
CA ARG A 39 27.01 -18.80 -11.87
C ARG A 39 27.08 -17.38 -11.34
N ILE A 40 27.98 -16.57 -11.86
CA ILE A 40 28.14 -15.15 -11.49
C ILE A 40 28.02 -14.33 -12.75
N ARG A 41 27.15 -13.34 -12.76
CA ARG A 41 26.97 -12.41 -13.89
C ARG A 41 26.94 -10.96 -13.41
N ILE A 42 27.76 -10.11 -14.00
CA ILE A 42 27.65 -8.64 -13.88
C ILE A 42 26.62 -8.19 -14.91
N LEU A 43 25.50 -7.66 -14.44
CA LEU A 43 24.33 -7.30 -15.26
C LEU A 43 24.40 -5.85 -15.73
N SER A 44 24.95 -4.96 -14.88
CA SER A 44 25.20 -3.54 -15.16
C SER A 44 26.52 -3.12 -14.47
N PRO A 45 27.00 -1.88 -14.66
CA PRO A 45 28.16 -1.39 -13.90
C PRO A 45 28.00 -1.44 -12.36
N THR A 46 26.76 -1.59 -11.87
CA THR A 46 26.38 -1.51 -10.45
C THR A 46 25.64 -2.74 -9.93
N LEU A 47 25.30 -3.71 -10.79
CA LEU A 47 24.44 -4.84 -10.44
C LEU A 47 25.11 -6.18 -10.77
N VAL A 48 25.20 -7.06 -9.78
CA VAL A 48 25.72 -8.44 -9.92
C VAL A 48 24.61 -9.43 -9.54
N ARG A 49 24.43 -10.48 -10.34
CA ARG A 49 23.66 -11.67 -9.97
C ARG A 49 24.60 -12.78 -9.56
N LEU A 50 24.30 -13.39 -8.43
CA LEU A 50 25.03 -14.47 -7.79
C LEU A 50 24.12 -15.69 -7.67
N GLU A 51 24.46 -16.79 -8.29
CA GLU A 51 23.66 -18.01 -8.26
C GLU A 51 24.53 -19.18 -7.79
N TYR A 52 24.05 -19.90 -6.77
CA TYR A 52 24.56 -21.20 -6.35
C TYR A 52 23.45 -22.25 -6.54
N SER A 53 23.79 -23.37 -7.15
CA SER A 53 22.89 -24.50 -7.38
C SER A 53 23.62 -25.81 -7.17
N PRO A 54 23.33 -26.59 -6.12
CA PRO A 54 23.98 -27.89 -5.88
C PRO A 54 23.74 -28.88 -7.02
N SER A 55 22.63 -28.74 -7.74
CA SER A 55 22.30 -29.55 -8.92
C SER A 55 22.95 -29.05 -10.22
N ARG A 56 23.66 -27.90 -10.18
CA ARG A 56 24.23 -27.19 -11.34
C ARG A 56 23.19 -26.78 -12.37
N SER A 57 21.94 -26.61 -11.93
CA SER A 57 20.83 -26.14 -12.76
C SER A 57 20.55 -24.68 -12.45
N PHE A 58 20.84 -23.81 -13.40
CA PHE A 58 20.61 -22.37 -13.30
C PHE A 58 19.35 -22.00 -14.08
N THR A 59 18.51 -21.17 -13.51
CA THR A 59 17.27 -20.72 -14.19
C THR A 59 17.36 -19.28 -14.65
N ASP A 60 16.87 -19.00 -15.85
CA ASP A 60 16.65 -17.66 -16.34
C ASP A 60 15.14 -17.32 -16.43
N SER A 61 14.28 -18.19 -15.89
CA SER A 61 12.85 -17.89 -15.70
C SER A 61 12.69 -16.67 -14.80
N LEU A 62 11.70 -15.84 -15.08
CA LEU A 62 11.26 -14.78 -14.21
C LEU A 62 10.76 -15.36 -12.87
N THR A 63 10.59 -14.52 -11.87
CA THR A 63 10.02 -14.93 -10.58
C THR A 63 8.82 -14.04 -10.24
N ALA A 64 8.16 -14.32 -9.15
CA ALA A 64 7.12 -13.41 -8.65
C ALA A 64 7.66 -12.01 -8.33
N VAL A 65 8.98 -11.84 -8.12
CA VAL A 65 9.64 -10.56 -7.82
C VAL A 65 10.45 -10.05 -9.00
N ILE A 66 11.26 -10.89 -9.63
CA ILE A 66 12.18 -10.49 -10.71
C ILE A 66 11.47 -10.57 -12.07
N LEU A 67 11.33 -9.44 -12.76
CA LEU A 67 10.66 -9.34 -14.06
C LEU A 67 11.59 -9.08 -15.24
N LYS A 68 12.90 -8.93 -15.01
CA LYS A 68 13.88 -8.70 -16.07
C LYS A 68 15.12 -9.56 -15.88
N ARG A 69 15.45 -10.39 -16.88
CA ARG A 69 16.66 -11.22 -16.94
C ARG A 69 17.58 -10.86 -18.13
N ASP A 70 17.08 -10.14 -19.13
CA ASP A 70 17.74 -9.75 -20.37
C ASP A 70 18.50 -8.43 -20.22
N TRP A 71 19.60 -8.48 -19.48
CA TRP A 71 20.48 -7.32 -19.31
C TRP A 71 21.56 -7.26 -20.41
N ILE A 72 21.97 -6.04 -20.77
CA ILE A 72 23.17 -5.80 -21.60
C ILE A 72 24.32 -5.57 -20.63
N PRO A 73 25.20 -6.57 -20.42
CA PRO A 73 26.29 -6.43 -19.47
C PRO A 73 27.32 -5.41 -19.98
N PRO A 74 28.07 -4.76 -19.06
CA PRO A 74 29.26 -4.00 -19.42
C PRO A 74 30.36 -4.93 -19.95
N GLU A 75 31.48 -4.38 -20.40
CA GLU A 75 32.66 -5.14 -20.70
C GLU A 75 33.17 -5.79 -19.39
N VAL A 76 33.33 -7.13 -19.38
CA VAL A 76 33.77 -7.92 -18.22
C VAL A 76 35.03 -8.67 -18.58
N THR A 77 36.11 -8.44 -17.84
CA THR A 77 37.32 -9.23 -17.91
C THR A 77 37.31 -10.33 -16.85
N VAL A 78 37.74 -11.53 -17.24
CA VAL A 78 37.80 -12.69 -16.33
C VAL A 78 39.23 -13.24 -16.31
N ARG A 79 39.76 -13.44 -15.12
CA ARG A 79 41.10 -14.03 -14.93
C ARG A 79 41.16 -14.89 -13.67
N LEU A 80 42.05 -15.88 -13.67
CA LEU A 80 42.40 -16.64 -12.48
C LEU A 80 43.59 -15.94 -11.80
N LYS A 81 43.43 -15.61 -10.51
CA LYS A 81 44.50 -15.02 -9.70
C LYS A 81 44.40 -15.54 -8.27
N ASP A 82 45.52 -16.04 -7.71
CA ASP A 82 45.60 -16.54 -6.34
C ASP A 82 44.47 -17.56 -6.01
N GLU A 83 44.29 -18.54 -6.89
CA GLU A 83 43.28 -19.60 -6.84
C GLU A 83 41.80 -19.07 -6.85
N LYS A 84 41.61 -17.79 -7.12
CA LYS A 84 40.29 -17.17 -7.23
C LYS A 84 40.00 -16.76 -8.67
N ILE A 85 38.79 -16.95 -9.12
CA ILE A 85 38.26 -16.34 -10.34
C ILE A 85 37.92 -14.89 -10.03
N VAL A 86 38.49 -13.98 -10.79
CA VAL A 86 38.31 -12.53 -10.65
C VAL A 86 37.57 -12.03 -11.89
N LEU A 87 36.32 -11.56 -11.70
CA LEU A 87 35.57 -10.85 -12.71
C LEU A 87 35.66 -9.35 -12.43
N SER A 88 36.02 -8.56 -13.44
CA SER A 88 36.12 -7.11 -13.27
C SER A 88 35.42 -6.36 -14.39
N SER A 89 34.71 -5.32 -14.03
CA SER A 89 34.13 -4.29 -14.89
C SER A 89 34.57 -2.91 -14.39
N GLU A 90 34.04 -1.82 -14.98
CA GLU A 90 34.38 -0.46 -14.60
C GLU A 90 34.18 -0.13 -13.10
N GLY A 91 33.11 -0.64 -12.48
CA GLY A 91 32.72 -0.34 -11.09
C GLY A 91 32.75 -1.53 -10.14
N LEU A 92 32.97 -2.76 -10.63
CA LEU A 92 32.81 -3.98 -9.84
C LEU A 92 34.02 -4.92 -10.03
N THR A 93 34.45 -5.54 -8.92
CA THR A 93 35.42 -6.65 -8.96
C THR A 93 34.90 -7.76 -8.05
N VAL A 94 34.45 -8.87 -8.65
CA VAL A 94 33.98 -10.06 -7.93
C VAL A 94 35.12 -11.06 -7.84
N ARG A 95 35.45 -11.55 -6.63
CA ARG A 95 36.43 -12.61 -6.39
C ARG A 95 35.74 -13.84 -5.82
N TYR A 96 35.76 -14.92 -6.55
CA TYR A 96 35.16 -16.17 -6.15
C TYR A 96 36.19 -17.31 -6.09
N ARG A 97 36.15 -18.11 -5.04
CA ARG A 97 36.96 -19.33 -4.88
C ARG A 97 36.20 -20.52 -5.44
N PRO A 98 36.68 -21.14 -6.55
CA PRO A 98 36.01 -22.30 -7.13
C PRO A 98 35.81 -23.45 -6.11
N GLY A 99 34.65 -24.11 -6.14
CA GLY A 99 34.33 -25.24 -5.28
C GLY A 99 34.10 -24.87 -3.80
N ALA A 100 33.88 -23.58 -3.49
CA ALA A 100 33.58 -23.14 -2.12
C ALA A 100 32.16 -23.54 -1.64
N GLY A 101 31.30 -24.05 -2.54
CA GLY A 101 29.92 -24.36 -2.22
C GLY A 101 29.05 -23.10 -2.12
N PRO A 102 28.05 -23.05 -1.21
CA PRO A 102 27.21 -21.89 -1.00
C PRO A 102 28.03 -20.62 -0.74
N PHE A 103 27.47 -19.46 -1.10
CA PHE A 103 28.17 -18.19 -0.90
C PHE A 103 28.39 -17.90 0.58
N THR A 104 29.66 -17.79 0.95
CA THR A 104 30.13 -17.45 2.29
C THR A 104 31.24 -16.38 2.18
N ARG A 105 31.57 -15.73 3.28
CA ARG A 105 32.62 -14.71 3.36
C ARG A 105 33.99 -15.21 2.81
N ASP A 106 34.33 -16.46 3.07
CA ASP A 106 35.59 -17.04 2.62
C ASP A 106 35.60 -17.42 1.13
N GLY A 107 34.37 -17.66 0.56
CA GLY A 107 34.19 -18.07 -0.82
C GLY A 107 33.98 -16.93 -1.81
N LEU A 108 33.45 -15.79 -1.36
CA LEU A 108 33.03 -14.70 -2.24
C LEU A 108 33.33 -13.33 -1.60
N THR A 109 33.89 -12.41 -2.39
CA THR A 109 33.97 -10.99 -2.05
C THR A 109 33.66 -10.14 -3.28
N ILE A 110 33.04 -8.97 -3.08
CA ILE A 110 32.82 -7.97 -4.12
C ILE A 110 33.43 -6.64 -3.68
N ASP A 111 34.45 -6.18 -4.41
CA ASP A 111 34.87 -4.80 -4.30
C ASP A 111 34.10 -3.97 -5.30
N TRP A 112 33.63 -2.80 -4.86
CA TRP A 112 32.85 -1.91 -5.68
C TRP A 112 33.23 -0.45 -5.53
N LYS A 113 33.01 0.31 -6.60
CA LYS A 113 33.17 1.76 -6.66
C LYS A 113 32.04 2.38 -7.44
N SER A 114 31.21 3.16 -6.77
CA SER A 114 30.01 3.78 -7.36
C SER A 114 29.54 4.97 -6.52
N GLY A 115 28.86 5.93 -7.12
CA GLY A 115 28.20 7.04 -6.43
C GLY A 115 29.11 7.81 -5.47
N GLY A 116 30.40 8.00 -5.83
CA GLY A 116 31.39 8.71 -5.01
C GLY A 116 31.91 7.92 -3.80
N MET A 117 31.57 6.64 -3.68
CA MET A 117 32.03 5.74 -2.61
C MET A 117 32.72 4.51 -3.19
N GLU A 118 33.51 3.85 -2.36
CA GLU A 118 34.09 2.54 -2.63
C GLU A 118 34.02 1.66 -1.38
N GLY A 119 33.94 0.36 -1.58
CA GLY A 119 33.85 -0.59 -0.48
C GLY A 119 34.06 -2.03 -0.92
N THR A 120 34.08 -2.92 0.07
CA THR A 120 34.10 -4.37 -0.12
C THR A 120 32.91 -4.97 0.63
N TRP A 121 32.21 -5.85 -0.03
CA TRP A 121 31.14 -6.64 0.58
C TRP A 121 31.44 -8.13 0.51
N ALA A 122 31.03 -8.86 1.53
CA ALA A 122 31.05 -10.33 1.56
C ALA A 122 29.76 -10.86 2.20
N PRO A 123 29.33 -12.10 1.84
CA PRO A 123 28.19 -12.75 2.47
C PRO A 123 28.30 -12.75 4.01
N GLY A 124 27.22 -12.34 4.68
CA GLY A 124 27.16 -12.22 6.13
C GLY A 124 27.55 -10.83 6.68
N ASP A 125 27.93 -9.87 5.84
CA ASP A 125 28.10 -8.49 6.28
C ASP A 125 26.77 -7.89 6.73
N SER A 126 26.79 -7.20 7.88
CA SER A 126 25.63 -6.47 8.38
C SER A 126 25.61 -5.05 7.81
N ASP A 127 24.45 -4.63 7.32
CA ASP A 127 24.23 -3.26 6.85
C ASP A 127 23.82 -2.32 8.00
N SER A 128 24.82 -1.82 8.75
CA SER A 128 24.58 -0.87 9.84
C SER A 128 24.20 0.54 9.38
N GLY A 129 24.37 0.82 8.09
CA GLY A 129 24.03 2.10 7.47
C GLY A 129 22.64 2.15 6.85
N ASN A 130 21.83 1.09 6.97
CA ASN A 130 20.50 1.03 6.36
C ASN A 130 19.60 2.17 6.84
N LEU A 131 18.97 2.87 5.89
CA LEU A 131 18.13 4.04 6.16
C LEU A 131 16.68 3.66 6.51
N GLY A 132 16.42 2.37 6.67
CA GLY A 132 15.08 1.85 7.00
C GLY A 132 14.11 1.83 5.82
N GLY A 133 13.09 1.07 6.00
CA GLY A 133 11.91 0.99 5.15
C GLY A 133 10.67 1.12 6.01
N ILE A 134 9.66 0.29 5.77
CA ILE A 134 8.38 0.28 6.50
C ILE A 134 8.12 -1.10 7.12
N SER A 135 7.11 -1.20 7.95
CA SER A 135 6.54 -2.46 8.43
C SER A 135 5.36 -2.89 7.55
N SER A 136 4.89 -4.13 7.71
CA SER A 136 3.71 -4.62 6.98
C SER A 136 2.42 -3.94 7.40
N SER A 137 2.32 -3.52 8.68
CA SER A 137 1.16 -2.85 9.26
C SER A 137 1.57 -1.99 10.45
N LEU A 138 0.77 -0.96 10.73
CA LEU A 138 0.81 -0.16 11.96
C LEU A 138 -0.36 -0.49 12.90
N ASP A 139 -1.08 -1.59 12.69
CA ASP A 139 -2.22 -1.97 13.52
C ASP A 139 -1.89 -1.92 15.01
N GLY A 140 -2.72 -1.22 15.76
CA GLY A 140 -2.53 -1.01 17.19
C GLY A 140 -1.36 -0.12 17.58
N ALA A 141 -0.75 0.61 16.63
CA ALA A 141 0.33 1.56 16.93
C ALA A 141 -0.18 2.68 17.85
N ARG A 142 0.50 2.87 18.96
CA ARG A 142 0.18 3.84 20.00
C ARG A 142 1.41 4.26 20.78
N LYS A 143 1.26 5.25 21.65
CA LYS A 143 2.33 5.68 22.55
C LYS A 143 2.95 4.51 23.29
N GLY A 144 4.27 4.37 23.20
CA GLY A 144 5.03 3.28 23.83
C GLY A 144 4.92 1.91 23.13
N LYS A 145 4.14 1.79 22.03
CA LYS A 145 4.05 0.59 21.19
C LYS A 145 4.04 0.98 19.73
N LEU A 146 5.22 1.32 19.21
CA LEU A 146 5.41 1.62 17.79
C LEU A 146 6.10 0.43 17.11
N PRO A 147 5.66 0.02 15.89
CA PRO A 147 6.23 -1.13 15.21
C PRO A 147 7.65 -0.86 14.73
N LYS A 148 8.47 -1.92 14.73
CA LYS A 148 9.82 -1.85 14.19
C LYS A 148 9.78 -1.82 12.66
N GLN A 149 10.52 -0.91 12.08
CA GLN A 149 10.67 -0.82 10.63
C GLN A 149 11.60 -1.92 10.10
N LEU A 150 11.28 -2.43 8.90
CA LEU A 150 12.11 -3.36 8.15
C LEU A 150 13.24 -2.61 7.43
N PRO A 151 14.34 -3.29 7.05
CA PRO A 151 15.38 -2.69 6.21
C PRO A 151 14.81 -2.25 4.84
N GLY A 152 15.35 -1.14 4.32
CA GLY A 152 15.06 -0.63 2.97
C GLY A 152 16.15 -0.95 1.95
N ILE A 153 15.96 -0.48 0.71
CA ILE A 153 16.95 -0.55 -0.36
C ILE A 153 18.10 0.43 -0.11
N LEU A 154 17.79 1.60 0.48
CA LEU A 154 18.73 2.68 0.66
C LEU A 154 19.56 2.52 1.93
N SER A 155 20.86 2.68 1.81
CA SER A 155 21.82 2.56 2.90
C SER A 155 22.99 3.54 2.74
N ARG A 156 23.47 4.09 3.84
CA ARG A 156 24.74 4.82 3.91
C ARG A 156 25.95 3.93 3.67
N SER A 157 25.78 2.59 3.77
CA SER A 157 26.81 1.62 3.40
C SER A 157 27.01 1.53 1.88
N GLY A 158 26.09 2.09 1.07
CA GLY A 158 26.22 2.22 -0.38
C GLY A 158 25.95 0.96 -1.19
N TYR A 159 25.36 -0.05 -0.59
CA TYR A 159 24.95 -1.29 -1.27
C TYR A 159 23.62 -1.83 -0.75
N PHE A 160 23.02 -2.73 -1.53
CA PHE A 160 21.83 -3.50 -1.17
C PHE A 160 21.95 -4.92 -1.73
N VAL A 161 21.40 -5.91 -1.03
CA VAL A 161 21.33 -7.30 -1.47
C VAL A 161 19.87 -7.76 -1.47
N LEU A 162 19.38 -8.16 -2.64
CA LEU A 162 18.07 -8.79 -2.78
C LEU A 162 18.24 -10.30 -2.87
N ASP A 163 17.63 -11.03 -1.96
CA ASP A 163 17.56 -12.49 -1.98
C ASP A 163 16.28 -12.96 -2.67
N ASP A 164 16.44 -13.61 -3.82
CA ASP A 164 15.36 -14.19 -4.65
C ASP A 164 15.35 -15.73 -4.60
N SER A 165 16.12 -16.33 -3.68
CA SER A 165 16.43 -17.76 -3.66
C SER A 165 15.19 -18.66 -3.58
N ARG A 166 14.15 -18.24 -2.85
CA ARG A 166 12.93 -19.02 -2.63
C ARG A 166 11.72 -18.54 -3.42
N THR A 167 11.83 -17.37 -4.08
CA THR A 167 10.71 -16.77 -4.80
C THR A 167 10.20 -17.70 -5.91
N PRO A 168 8.87 -17.97 -6.00
CA PRO A 168 8.27 -18.80 -7.03
C PRO A 168 8.63 -18.33 -8.45
N LEU A 169 8.79 -19.30 -9.33
CA LEU A 169 9.15 -19.08 -10.74
C LEU A 169 7.90 -18.75 -11.57
N TRP A 170 8.07 -17.95 -12.60
CA TRP A 170 7.06 -17.71 -13.62
C TRP A 170 7.10 -18.82 -14.68
N ASP A 171 6.02 -19.58 -14.81
CA ASP A 171 5.82 -20.53 -15.91
C ASP A 171 5.19 -19.82 -17.11
N GLY A 172 5.99 -19.65 -18.16
CA GLY A 172 5.53 -19.00 -19.40
C GLY A 172 4.46 -19.77 -20.16
N ALA A 173 4.38 -21.09 -19.97
CA ALA A 173 3.35 -21.92 -20.62
C ALA A 173 2.01 -21.81 -19.86
N ALA A 174 2.05 -21.91 -18.55
CA ALA A 174 0.86 -21.73 -17.71
C ALA A 174 0.43 -20.25 -17.57
N GLN A 175 1.32 -19.30 -17.88
CA GLN A 175 1.13 -17.87 -17.60
C GLN A 175 0.76 -17.65 -16.12
N TRP A 176 1.49 -18.34 -15.23
CA TRP A 176 1.28 -18.32 -13.78
C TRP A 176 2.56 -18.67 -13.03
N ILE A 177 2.53 -18.61 -11.70
CA ILE A 177 3.65 -19.00 -10.86
C ILE A 177 3.63 -20.49 -10.55
N VAL A 178 4.84 -21.04 -10.35
CA VAL A 178 5.06 -22.39 -9.83
C VAL A 178 6.06 -22.33 -8.70
N ALA A 179 5.91 -23.20 -7.70
CA ALA A 179 6.83 -23.27 -6.58
C ALA A 179 8.26 -23.55 -7.07
N ARG A 180 9.24 -22.83 -6.53
CA ARG A 180 10.66 -23.03 -6.88
C ARG A 180 11.23 -24.31 -6.27
N GLY A 181 10.65 -24.77 -5.17
CA GLY A 181 11.13 -25.85 -4.35
C GLY A 181 12.29 -25.44 -3.43
N ASP A 182 12.48 -26.20 -2.37
CA ASP A 182 13.63 -26.02 -1.47
C ASP A 182 14.79 -26.90 -1.95
N SER A 183 15.67 -26.31 -2.72
CA SER A 183 16.82 -27.00 -3.33
C SER A 183 18.17 -26.61 -2.69
N GLY A 184 18.14 -25.77 -1.64
CA GLY A 184 19.36 -25.15 -1.08
C GLY A 184 20.04 -24.17 -2.05
N ASN A 185 19.35 -23.74 -3.11
CA ASN A 185 19.86 -22.75 -4.06
C ASN A 185 19.98 -21.38 -3.42
N GLN A 186 20.96 -20.57 -3.93
CA GLN A 186 21.03 -19.14 -3.69
C GLN A 186 20.88 -18.40 -5.01
N ASP A 187 20.12 -17.32 -5.05
CA ASP A 187 19.92 -16.43 -6.21
C ASP A 187 19.82 -14.99 -5.69
N TRP A 188 20.96 -14.32 -5.64
CA TRP A 188 21.10 -13.00 -5.03
C TRP A 188 21.42 -11.94 -6.05
N TYR A 189 20.96 -10.72 -5.80
CA TYR A 189 21.28 -9.54 -6.56
C TYR A 189 21.97 -8.54 -5.64
N PHE A 190 23.23 -8.24 -5.94
CA PHE A 190 24.03 -7.26 -5.24
C PHE A 190 24.04 -5.95 -6.04
N PHE A 191 23.56 -4.87 -5.42
CA PHE A 191 23.57 -3.52 -5.96
C PHE A 191 24.63 -2.68 -5.27
N ALA A 192 25.51 -2.04 -6.04
CA ALA A 192 26.54 -1.12 -5.56
C ALA A 192 26.27 0.30 -6.08
N TYR A 193 25.80 1.19 -5.27
CA TYR A 193 25.35 2.51 -5.71
C TYR A 193 26.03 3.69 -4.96
N GLY A 194 26.74 3.43 -3.85
CA GLY A 194 27.33 4.48 -3.03
C GLY A 194 26.28 5.45 -2.50
N LYS A 195 26.40 6.72 -2.90
CA LYS A 195 25.39 7.75 -2.57
C LYS A 195 24.40 8.04 -3.69
N ASP A 196 24.45 7.32 -4.80
CA ASP A 196 23.47 7.51 -5.90
C ASP A 196 22.18 6.75 -5.64
N PHE A 197 21.41 7.23 -4.65
CA PHE A 197 20.13 6.66 -4.25
C PHE A 197 19.10 6.64 -5.40
N ARG A 198 19.14 7.62 -6.31
CA ARG A 198 18.24 7.67 -7.46
C ARG A 198 18.52 6.56 -8.44
N HIS A 199 19.80 6.27 -8.67
CA HIS A 199 20.24 5.21 -9.56
C HIS A 199 19.75 3.84 -9.08
N VAL A 200 19.98 3.48 -7.80
CA VAL A 200 19.58 2.16 -7.29
C VAL A 200 18.06 1.97 -7.29
N LEU A 201 17.27 3.00 -6.96
CA LEU A 201 15.80 2.92 -7.03
C LEU A 201 15.33 2.64 -8.46
N LYS A 202 15.92 3.32 -9.45
CA LYS A 202 15.63 3.10 -10.87
C LYS A 202 16.09 1.71 -11.34
N GLU A 203 17.28 1.26 -10.96
CA GLU A 203 17.83 -0.04 -11.33
C GLU A 203 17.02 -1.18 -10.71
N TYR A 204 16.61 -1.05 -9.45
CA TYR A 204 15.68 -1.98 -8.80
C TYR A 204 14.32 -2.01 -9.52
N SER A 205 13.78 -0.86 -9.88
CA SER A 205 12.53 -0.75 -10.65
C SER A 205 12.64 -1.40 -12.05
N LEU A 206 13.80 -1.33 -12.69
CA LEU A 206 14.03 -2.04 -13.95
C LEU A 206 14.12 -3.55 -13.77
N LEU A 207 14.71 -4.02 -12.67
CA LEU A 207 14.84 -5.46 -12.37
C LEU A 207 13.51 -6.08 -11.94
N CYS A 208 12.80 -5.43 -11.02
CA CYS A 208 11.60 -5.95 -10.36
C CYS A 208 10.28 -5.47 -10.97
N GLY A 209 10.34 -4.65 -12.03
CA GLY A 209 9.17 -4.04 -12.68
C GLY A 209 8.97 -2.58 -12.27
N ARG A 210 8.42 -1.79 -13.18
CA ARG A 210 8.15 -0.36 -12.94
C ARG A 210 6.93 -0.16 -12.06
N ILE A 211 6.93 0.93 -11.31
CA ILE A 211 5.72 1.44 -10.65
C ILE A 211 4.77 1.93 -11.76
N PRO A 212 3.51 1.49 -11.82
CA PRO A 212 2.58 1.92 -12.85
C PRO A 212 2.15 3.38 -12.65
N MET A 213 1.67 4.03 -13.74
CA MET A 213 0.88 5.25 -13.59
C MET A 213 -0.45 4.91 -12.93
N ILE A 214 -0.81 5.67 -11.90
CA ILE A 214 -2.08 5.52 -11.20
C ILE A 214 -3.18 6.34 -11.88
N PRO A 215 -4.48 6.00 -11.69
CA PRO A 215 -5.58 6.85 -12.12
C PRO A 215 -5.48 8.24 -11.48
N LYS A 216 -5.78 9.30 -12.23
CA LYS A 216 -5.63 10.68 -11.72
C LYS A 216 -6.56 10.98 -10.55
N TYR A 217 -7.78 10.45 -10.56
CA TYR A 217 -8.78 10.67 -9.50
C TYR A 217 -8.33 10.16 -8.12
N VAL A 218 -7.45 9.15 -8.03
CA VAL A 218 -6.96 8.68 -6.73
C VAL A 218 -6.03 9.68 -6.02
N LEU A 219 -5.57 10.71 -6.72
CA LEU A 219 -4.78 11.81 -6.15
C LEU A 219 -5.65 12.85 -5.44
N GLY A 220 -6.96 12.85 -5.69
CA GLY A 220 -7.94 13.64 -4.96
C GLY A 220 -8.14 13.13 -3.53
N SER A 221 -9.21 13.55 -2.89
CA SER A 221 -9.54 13.15 -1.53
C SER A 221 -10.47 11.94 -1.49
N TRP A 222 -10.33 11.16 -0.43
CA TRP A 222 -11.14 9.98 -0.17
C TRP A 222 -11.83 10.11 1.19
N ALA A 223 -13.03 9.54 1.28
CA ALA A 223 -13.73 9.35 2.53
C ALA A 223 -14.15 7.88 2.66
N THR A 224 -13.90 7.29 3.82
CA THR A 224 -14.33 5.92 4.12
C THR A 224 -15.56 5.96 5.02
N ASP A 225 -16.52 5.09 4.75
CA ASP A 225 -17.70 4.90 5.57
C ASP A 225 -18.15 3.42 5.57
N LEU A 226 -19.14 3.07 6.39
CA LEU A 226 -19.62 1.71 6.60
C LEU A 226 -18.67 0.78 7.36
N ASN A 227 -17.84 1.35 8.22
CA ASN A 227 -17.13 0.59 9.23
C ASN A 227 -17.95 0.63 10.52
N TYR A 228 -18.73 -0.40 10.79
CA TYR A 228 -19.41 -0.59 12.07
C TYR A 228 -18.63 -1.59 12.92
N GLU A 229 -18.18 -1.20 14.09
CA GLU A 229 -17.96 -2.18 15.14
C GLU A 229 -19.31 -2.83 15.44
N TYR A 230 -19.35 -4.15 15.45
CA TYR A 230 -20.54 -4.90 15.82
C TYR A 230 -21.01 -4.41 17.18
N LEU A 231 -22.16 -3.73 17.19
CA LEU A 231 -22.88 -3.57 18.45
C LEU A 231 -23.24 -4.98 18.90
N PRO A 232 -22.78 -5.44 20.09
CA PRO A 232 -23.03 -6.80 20.55
C PRO A 232 -24.50 -7.15 20.41
N GLY A 233 -24.84 -8.19 19.63
CA GLY A 233 -26.21 -8.68 19.43
C GLY A 233 -27.03 -8.01 18.31
N THR A 234 -26.42 -7.14 17.48
CA THR A 234 -27.07 -6.63 16.25
C THR A 234 -26.24 -7.03 15.04
N SER A 235 -26.81 -7.72 14.06
CA SER A 235 -26.24 -7.74 12.73
C SER A 235 -26.38 -6.33 12.12
N VAL A 236 -25.40 -5.85 11.35
CA VAL A 236 -25.50 -4.59 10.58
C VAL A 236 -26.76 -4.55 9.72
N VAL A 237 -27.26 -5.71 9.33
CA VAL A 237 -28.49 -5.92 8.56
C VAL A 237 -29.75 -5.46 9.31
N ASP A 238 -29.75 -5.41 10.63
CA ASP A 238 -30.93 -5.07 11.43
C ASP A 238 -31.09 -3.57 11.70
N ASP A 239 -30.06 -2.74 11.46
CA ASP A 239 -30.19 -1.29 11.58
C ASP A 239 -30.52 -0.61 10.24
N PHE A 240 -31.75 -0.81 9.76
CA PHE A 240 -32.29 -0.15 8.57
C PHE A 240 -32.35 1.40 8.65
N ARG A 241 -31.96 2.00 9.77
CA ARG A 241 -31.86 3.45 9.92
C ARG A 241 -30.66 4.05 9.19
N TYR A 242 -29.65 3.22 8.87
CA TYR A 242 -28.52 3.57 8.02
C TYR A 242 -28.59 2.76 6.72
N ASN A 243 -28.52 3.43 5.58
CA ASN A 243 -28.64 2.82 4.27
C ASN A 243 -27.86 3.63 3.22
N ASN A 244 -28.00 3.27 1.95
CA ASN A 244 -27.35 3.97 0.85
C ASN A 244 -27.65 5.48 0.80
N ASP A 245 -28.81 5.94 1.34
CA ASP A 245 -29.12 7.37 1.40
C ASP A 245 -28.28 8.11 2.45
N SER A 246 -27.85 7.41 3.50
CA SER A 246 -26.87 7.96 4.46
C SER A 246 -25.53 8.24 3.77
N VAL A 247 -25.04 7.31 2.94
CA VAL A 247 -23.81 7.49 2.14
C VAL A 247 -24.00 8.62 1.11
N ARG A 248 -25.17 8.66 0.43
CA ARG A 248 -25.52 9.77 -0.48
C ARG A 248 -25.50 11.12 0.23
N SER A 249 -26.02 11.16 1.46
CA SER A 249 -25.99 12.37 2.29
C SER A 249 -24.58 12.84 2.60
N ILE A 250 -23.65 11.91 2.92
CA ILE A 250 -22.24 12.23 3.17
C ILE A 250 -21.61 12.85 1.93
N ILE A 251 -21.72 12.23 0.75
CA ILE A 251 -21.21 12.77 -0.51
C ILE A 251 -21.78 14.16 -0.79
N SER A 252 -23.11 14.31 -0.62
CA SER A 252 -23.79 15.60 -0.82
C SER A 252 -23.31 16.67 0.15
N ARG A 253 -22.95 16.32 1.40
CA ARG A 253 -22.40 17.27 2.38
C ARG A 253 -21.01 17.78 1.95
N PHE A 254 -20.14 16.93 1.40
CA PHE A 254 -18.86 17.39 0.81
C PHE A 254 -19.12 18.45 -0.26
N ARG A 255 -20.02 18.20 -1.21
CA ARG A 255 -20.40 19.17 -2.26
C ARG A 255 -20.97 20.46 -1.68
N ASN A 256 -21.92 20.36 -0.74
CA ASN A 256 -22.58 21.51 -0.10
C ASN A 256 -21.59 22.38 0.69
N TYR A 257 -20.56 21.82 1.26
CA TYR A 257 -19.50 22.58 1.97
C TYR A 257 -18.38 23.05 1.04
N GLY A 258 -18.43 22.74 -0.26
CA GLY A 258 -17.36 23.03 -1.22
C GLY A 258 -16.06 22.32 -0.87
N ILE A 259 -16.16 21.13 -0.28
CA ILE A 259 -15.01 20.26 0.01
C ILE A 259 -14.92 19.22 -1.11
N PRO A 260 -13.87 19.21 -1.90
CA PRO A 260 -13.70 18.24 -2.99
C PRO A 260 -13.66 16.80 -2.49
N LEU A 261 -14.21 15.86 -3.31
CA LEU A 261 -14.19 14.42 -3.03
C LEU A 261 -14.17 13.62 -4.33
N ASP A 262 -13.20 12.74 -4.51
CA ASP A 262 -13.11 11.83 -5.67
C ASP A 262 -13.52 10.40 -5.35
N VAL A 263 -13.24 9.91 -4.14
CA VAL A 263 -13.42 8.50 -3.81
C VAL A 263 -14.23 8.33 -2.53
N MET A 264 -15.27 7.50 -2.64
CA MET A 264 -15.99 6.97 -1.49
C MET A 264 -15.60 5.51 -1.29
N VAL A 265 -15.07 5.19 -0.13
CA VAL A 265 -14.69 3.84 0.26
C VAL A 265 -15.82 3.25 1.10
N LEU A 266 -16.39 2.14 0.66
CA LEU A 266 -17.34 1.37 1.44
C LEU A 266 -16.57 0.28 2.18
N ASP A 267 -16.57 0.37 3.51
CA ASP A 267 -15.92 -0.60 4.36
C ASP A 267 -16.78 -1.88 4.48
N TYR A 268 -16.42 -2.85 5.29
CA TYR A 268 -16.95 -4.21 5.32
C TYR A 268 -18.49 -4.34 5.36
N ALA A 269 -19.23 -3.33 5.79
CA ALA A 269 -20.69 -3.40 5.89
C ALA A 269 -21.44 -3.38 4.54
N TRP A 270 -20.75 -3.24 3.41
CA TRP A 270 -21.37 -3.48 2.09
C TRP A 270 -21.67 -4.96 1.85
N HIS A 271 -20.92 -5.88 2.47
CA HIS A 271 -21.17 -7.31 2.45
C HIS A 271 -22.43 -7.66 3.24
N LEU A 272 -23.20 -8.62 2.76
CA LEU A 272 -24.39 -9.11 3.45
C LEU A 272 -24.09 -9.62 4.87
N ARG A 273 -22.89 -10.15 5.10
CA ARG A 273 -22.46 -10.77 6.36
C ARG A 273 -21.19 -10.20 6.94
N GLY A 274 -20.84 -8.97 6.57
CA GLY A 274 -19.59 -8.35 6.99
C GLY A 274 -18.36 -9.10 6.46
N TRP A 275 -17.32 -9.25 7.26
CA TRP A 275 -16.06 -9.88 6.83
C TRP A 275 -16.12 -11.38 6.55
N HIS A 276 -17.25 -12.05 6.85
CA HIS A 276 -17.33 -13.51 6.81
C HIS A 276 -17.83 -14.06 5.47
N GLY A 277 -17.33 -13.53 4.35
CA GLY A 277 -17.45 -14.19 3.06
C GLY A 277 -18.80 -14.14 2.40
N SER A 278 -19.36 -12.96 2.22
CA SER A 278 -20.48 -12.76 1.31
C SER A 278 -20.15 -11.66 0.31
N TYR A 279 -20.36 -11.96 -0.98
CA TYR A 279 -20.23 -11.01 -2.09
C TYR A 279 -21.59 -10.50 -2.56
N ASP A 280 -22.67 -10.94 -1.91
CA ASP A 280 -23.98 -10.33 -2.04
C ASP A 280 -24.01 -8.98 -1.32
N TRP A 281 -24.64 -8.00 -1.95
CA TRP A 281 -24.83 -6.69 -1.33
C TRP A 281 -25.69 -6.78 -0.09
N SER A 282 -25.29 -6.06 0.95
CA SER A 282 -26.12 -5.87 2.14
C SER A 282 -27.45 -5.23 1.76
N PRO A 283 -28.58 -5.58 2.43
CA PRO A 283 -29.88 -4.97 2.22
C PRO A 283 -29.94 -3.45 2.40
N ILE A 284 -28.91 -2.86 3.03
CA ILE A 284 -28.78 -1.40 3.10
C ILE A 284 -28.52 -0.76 1.72
N PHE A 285 -28.18 -1.58 0.71
CA PHE A 285 -28.07 -1.20 -0.71
C PHE A 285 -29.09 -1.95 -1.55
N PRO A 286 -30.38 -1.61 -1.48
CA PRO A 286 -31.44 -2.35 -2.19
C PRO A 286 -31.32 -2.26 -3.72
N HIS A 287 -30.66 -1.23 -4.24
CA HIS A 287 -30.44 -0.97 -5.66
C HIS A 287 -28.98 -0.51 -5.90
N PRO A 288 -27.99 -1.40 -5.78
CA PRO A 288 -26.58 -1.02 -5.85
C PRO A 288 -26.18 -0.41 -7.20
N ASP A 289 -26.74 -0.90 -8.32
CA ASP A 289 -26.49 -0.34 -9.66
C ASP A 289 -26.94 1.12 -9.80
N GLU A 290 -28.07 1.47 -9.18
CA GLU A 290 -28.57 2.84 -9.16
C GLU A 290 -27.71 3.73 -8.27
N PHE A 291 -27.30 3.21 -7.12
CA PHE A 291 -26.42 3.90 -6.21
C PHE A 291 -25.07 4.21 -6.86
N LEU A 292 -24.42 3.22 -7.48
CA LEU A 292 -23.13 3.38 -8.15
C LEU A 292 -23.19 4.32 -9.37
N ARG A 293 -24.29 4.29 -10.14
CA ARG A 293 -24.52 5.26 -11.22
C ARG A 293 -24.69 6.67 -10.67
N TRP A 294 -25.40 6.84 -9.56
CA TRP A 294 -25.56 8.13 -8.92
C TRP A 294 -24.22 8.68 -8.40
N THR A 295 -23.42 7.88 -7.68
CA THR A 295 -22.10 8.33 -7.20
C THR A 295 -21.22 8.80 -8.35
N ARG A 296 -21.23 8.08 -9.46
CA ARG A 296 -20.49 8.48 -10.67
C ARG A 296 -21.02 9.80 -11.26
N SER A 297 -22.33 10.04 -11.25
CA SER A 297 -22.90 11.33 -11.68
C SER A 297 -22.52 12.50 -10.79
N MET A 298 -22.13 12.21 -9.54
CA MET A 298 -21.59 13.17 -8.59
C MET A 298 -20.07 13.35 -8.72
N GLY A 299 -19.42 12.71 -9.70
CA GLY A 299 -17.97 12.69 -9.88
C GLY A 299 -17.24 11.91 -8.78
N THR A 300 -17.90 10.93 -8.16
CA THR A 300 -17.33 10.15 -7.06
C THR A 300 -17.20 8.68 -7.47
N HIS A 301 -15.97 8.16 -7.39
CA HIS A 301 -15.64 6.76 -7.57
C HIS A 301 -15.94 5.97 -6.30
N VAL A 302 -16.34 4.71 -6.43
CA VAL A 302 -16.59 3.83 -5.28
C VAL A 302 -15.58 2.69 -5.30
N THR A 303 -15.01 2.40 -4.15
CA THR A 303 -14.20 1.22 -3.87
C THR A 303 -14.77 0.46 -2.68
N LEU A 304 -14.58 -0.86 -2.68
CA LEU A 304 -15.08 -1.76 -1.66
C LEU A 304 -13.92 -2.36 -0.87
N ASN A 305 -14.12 -2.50 0.45
CA ASN A 305 -13.24 -3.28 1.30
C ASN A 305 -13.46 -4.78 1.03
N ASP A 306 -12.38 -5.53 0.91
CA ASP A 306 -12.38 -6.98 0.75
C ASP A 306 -11.29 -7.63 1.61
N HIS A 307 -11.67 -8.70 2.32
CA HIS A 307 -10.77 -9.51 3.16
C HIS A 307 -10.59 -10.91 2.54
N PRO A 308 -9.76 -11.07 1.51
CA PRO A 308 -9.68 -12.32 0.74
C PRO A 308 -8.95 -13.47 1.47
N GLY A 309 -8.72 -13.38 2.76
CA GLY A 309 -8.10 -14.44 3.57
C GLY A 309 -7.20 -13.92 4.67
N TYR A 310 -7.74 -13.15 5.59
CA TYR A 310 -7.03 -12.79 6.82
C TYR A 310 -6.94 -14.04 7.72
N ALA A 311 -5.74 -14.36 8.20
CA ALA A 311 -5.49 -15.40 9.21
C ALA A 311 -6.21 -16.75 9.01
N LYS A 312 -6.43 -17.21 7.78
CA LYS A 312 -7.15 -18.44 7.40
C LYS A 312 -8.68 -18.37 7.54
N GLU A 313 -9.26 -17.21 7.52
CA GLU A 313 -10.71 -17.01 7.53
C GLU A 313 -11.41 -17.56 6.27
N LEU A 314 -12.70 -17.83 6.41
CA LEU A 314 -13.54 -18.20 5.27
C LEU A 314 -13.73 -16.99 4.37
N VAL A 315 -13.59 -17.20 3.07
CA VAL A 315 -13.71 -16.12 2.09
C VAL A 315 -15.10 -16.11 1.43
N LEU A 316 -15.77 -17.25 1.32
CA LEU A 316 -17.10 -17.36 0.74
C LEU A 316 -17.98 -18.26 1.60
N SER A 317 -19.03 -17.69 2.19
CA SER A 317 -20.06 -18.44 2.91
C SER A 317 -20.86 -19.35 1.96
N ASN A 318 -21.25 -20.53 2.45
CA ASN A 318 -22.19 -21.39 1.71
C ASN A 318 -23.57 -20.77 1.49
N GLU A 319 -23.89 -19.71 2.20
CA GLU A 319 -25.15 -18.96 2.10
C GLU A 319 -25.10 -17.80 1.10
N ASP A 320 -23.90 -17.50 0.54
CA ASP A 320 -23.80 -16.54 -0.56
C ASP A 320 -24.50 -17.09 -1.82
N SER A 321 -25.20 -16.24 -2.54
CA SER A 321 -25.94 -16.63 -3.74
C SER A 321 -25.06 -17.24 -4.83
N ARG A 322 -23.75 -16.96 -4.83
CA ARG A 322 -22.76 -17.44 -5.79
C ARG A 322 -22.09 -18.75 -5.34
N ALA A 323 -22.25 -19.14 -4.06
CA ALA A 323 -21.59 -20.33 -3.52
C ALA A 323 -21.85 -21.62 -4.32
N PRO A 324 -23.08 -21.93 -4.79
CA PRO A 324 -23.32 -23.12 -5.61
C PRO A 324 -22.59 -23.10 -6.94
N ILE A 325 -22.40 -21.93 -7.54
CA ILE A 325 -21.66 -21.77 -8.81
C ILE A 325 -20.16 -22.04 -8.55
N VAL A 326 -19.60 -21.45 -7.51
CA VAL A 326 -18.20 -21.64 -7.12
C VAL A 326 -17.92 -23.11 -6.75
N GLN A 327 -18.81 -23.75 -5.98
CA GLN A 327 -18.70 -25.19 -5.62
C GLN A 327 -18.64 -26.06 -6.86
N LYS A 328 -19.49 -25.79 -7.85
CA LYS A 328 -19.50 -26.52 -9.12
C LYS A 328 -18.21 -26.32 -9.91
N GLU A 329 -17.75 -25.06 -10.07
CA GLU A 329 -16.53 -24.75 -10.84
C GLU A 329 -15.27 -25.30 -10.19
N LEU A 330 -15.19 -25.32 -8.85
CA LEU A 330 -14.06 -25.88 -8.11
C LEU A 330 -14.22 -27.36 -7.78
N ASN A 331 -15.31 -28.01 -8.22
CA ASN A 331 -15.64 -29.40 -7.91
C ASN A 331 -15.63 -29.71 -6.40
N ILE A 332 -16.15 -28.77 -5.60
CA ILE A 332 -16.31 -28.90 -4.15
C ILE A 332 -17.67 -29.50 -3.85
N ALA A 333 -17.71 -30.58 -3.06
CA ALA A 333 -18.97 -31.17 -2.63
C ALA A 333 -19.78 -30.18 -1.77
N PRO A 334 -21.10 -30.10 -1.96
CA PRO A 334 -21.96 -29.31 -1.07
C PRO A 334 -21.78 -29.75 0.39
N PRO A 335 -21.96 -28.85 1.36
CA PRO A 335 -21.84 -29.20 2.78
C PRO A 335 -22.87 -30.27 3.14
N GLN A 336 -22.44 -31.25 3.94
CA GLN A 336 -23.36 -32.25 4.47
C GLN A 336 -24.24 -31.61 5.53
N GLU A 337 -25.56 -31.81 5.43
CA GLU A 337 -26.48 -31.35 6.47
C GLU A 337 -26.43 -32.32 7.67
N PRO A 338 -26.37 -31.80 8.89
CA PRO A 338 -26.38 -32.64 10.10
C PRO A 338 -27.74 -33.37 10.24
N THR A 339 -27.69 -34.62 10.61
CA THR A 339 -28.89 -35.40 10.94
C THR A 339 -29.33 -35.17 12.39
N MET A 340 -28.43 -34.61 13.22
CA MET A 340 -28.69 -34.25 14.60
C MET A 340 -27.99 -32.92 14.93
N THR A 341 -28.76 -31.98 15.47
CA THR A 341 -28.23 -30.73 16.05
C THR A 341 -28.95 -30.45 17.37
N ILE A 342 -28.21 -30.25 18.43
CA ILE A 342 -28.71 -29.91 19.77
C ILE A 342 -28.03 -28.60 20.18
N SER A 343 -28.80 -27.53 20.33
CA SER A 343 -28.27 -26.24 20.76
C SER A 343 -27.71 -26.32 22.20
N LEU A 344 -26.52 -25.79 22.37
CA LEU A 344 -25.91 -25.55 23.67
C LEU A 344 -26.03 -24.09 24.12
N LEU A 345 -26.57 -23.21 23.26
CA LEU A 345 -26.98 -21.88 23.67
C LEU A 345 -28.02 -21.95 24.78
N GLY A 346 -28.24 -20.87 25.49
CA GLY A 346 -29.13 -20.83 26.64
C GLY A 346 -28.42 -21.16 27.94
N GLU A 347 -29.18 -21.44 29.02
CA GLU A 347 -28.64 -21.48 30.40
C GLU A 347 -27.60 -22.57 30.62
N TRP A 348 -26.51 -22.17 31.26
CA TRP A 348 -25.48 -23.01 31.86
C TRP A 348 -25.40 -22.76 33.37
N LYS A 349 -25.10 -23.76 34.17
CA LYS A 349 -24.58 -23.57 35.52
C LYS A 349 -23.16 -23.02 35.45
N PHE A 350 -22.88 -21.94 36.16
CA PHE A 350 -21.64 -21.19 36.06
C PHE A 350 -21.04 -20.85 37.42
N SER A 351 -19.72 -20.97 37.58
CA SER A 351 -18.99 -20.49 38.75
C SER A 351 -17.60 -20.03 38.32
N THR A 352 -17.16 -18.90 38.85
CA THR A 352 -15.75 -18.50 38.83
C THR A 352 -14.92 -19.37 39.79
N ASP A 353 -13.64 -19.57 39.45
CA ASP A 353 -12.73 -20.42 40.24
C ASP A 353 -11.37 -19.73 40.51
N PRO A 354 -11.32 -18.62 41.21
CA PRO A 354 -10.09 -17.89 41.49
C PRO A 354 -9.10 -18.66 42.37
N SER A 355 -9.56 -19.70 43.04
CA SER A 355 -8.71 -20.56 43.91
C SER A 355 -8.25 -21.85 43.24
N LEU A 356 -8.64 -22.08 41.96
CA LEU A 356 -8.40 -23.32 41.25
C LEU A 356 -8.85 -24.57 42.02
N ALA A 357 -10.00 -24.44 42.68
CA ALA A 357 -10.57 -25.53 43.48
C ALA A 357 -11.25 -26.58 42.62
N GLY A 358 -11.75 -26.21 41.45
CA GLY A 358 -12.60 -27.03 40.60
C GLY A 358 -11.96 -28.33 40.15
N ASP A 359 -10.66 -28.32 39.85
CA ASP A 359 -9.92 -29.54 39.48
C ASP A 359 -9.81 -30.51 40.66
N ARG A 360 -9.53 -30.01 41.88
CA ARG A 360 -9.38 -30.78 43.11
C ARG A 360 -10.73 -31.34 43.60
N GLU A 361 -11.78 -30.53 43.45
CA GLU A 361 -13.13 -30.87 43.91
C GLU A 361 -13.96 -31.58 42.84
N LEU A 362 -13.33 -31.88 41.68
CA LEU A 362 -13.91 -32.58 40.53
C LEU A 362 -15.23 -31.95 40.01
N TRP A 363 -15.19 -30.63 39.80
CA TRP A 363 -16.35 -29.90 39.28
C TRP A 363 -16.79 -30.38 37.90
N CYS A 364 -15.96 -31.11 37.18
CA CYS A 364 -16.31 -31.79 35.91
C CYS A 364 -17.22 -33.02 36.12
N GLY A 365 -17.33 -33.54 37.37
CA GLY A 365 -18.03 -34.80 37.62
C GLY A 365 -19.55 -34.66 37.71
N ALA A 366 -20.27 -35.73 37.34
CA ALA A 366 -21.73 -35.75 37.41
C ALA A 366 -22.31 -35.79 38.83
N ALA A 367 -21.48 -36.19 39.82
CA ALA A 367 -21.87 -36.25 41.22
C ALA A 367 -21.68 -34.93 41.98
N PHE A 368 -21.04 -33.93 41.35
CA PHE A 368 -20.84 -32.63 41.98
C PHE A 368 -22.17 -31.86 42.05
N ASP A 369 -22.45 -31.29 43.22
CA ASP A 369 -23.66 -30.50 43.47
C ASP A 369 -23.46 -29.05 43.03
N ASP A 370 -24.00 -28.70 41.83
CA ASP A 370 -23.98 -27.35 41.25
C ASP A 370 -25.26 -26.54 41.56
N SER A 371 -26.06 -26.95 42.51
CA SER A 371 -27.33 -26.29 42.88
C SER A 371 -27.16 -24.83 43.32
N ARG A 372 -25.98 -24.49 43.85
CA ARG A 372 -25.62 -23.13 44.32
C ARG A 372 -24.97 -22.27 43.25
N TRP A 373 -24.66 -22.85 42.05
CA TRP A 373 -24.04 -22.12 40.99
C TRP A 373 -25.02 -21.15 40.30
N ALA A 374 -24.51 -20.04 39.80
CA ALA A 374 -25.27 -19.12 39.00
C ALA A 374 -25.78 -19.80 37.73
N SER A 375 -26.84 -19.25 37.11
CA SER A 375 -27.26 -19.61 35.77
C SER A 375 -26.95 -18.43 34.84
N ILE A 376 -26.12 -18.65 33.84
CA ILE A 376 -25.83 -17.67 32.79
C ILE A 376 -26.05 -18.27 31.40
N THR A 377 -26.29 -17.44 30.39
CA THR A 377 -26.38 -17.90 29.00
C THR A 377 -25.00 -17.90 28.34
N GLY A 378 -24.78 -18.85 27.43
CA GLY A 378 -23.51 -18.99 26.71
C GLY A 378 -23.45 -18.28 25.35
N ASP A 379 -24.04 -17.08 25.23
CA ASP A 379 -24.15 -16.30 24.02
C ASP A 379 -23.46 -14.92 24.11
N ARG A 380 -22.90 -14.59 25.29
CA ARG A 380 -22.19 -13.34 25.57
C ARG A 380 -21.13 -13.55 26.63
N PRO A 381 -20.10 -12.70 26.68
CA PRO A 381 -19.07 -12.73 27.72
C PRO A 381 -19.66 -12.71 29.13
N TRP A 382 -18.97 -13.30 30.09
CA TRP A 382 -19.43 -13.30 31.48
C TRP A 382 -19.40 -11.93 32.16
N GLU A 383 -18.59 -10.97 31.61
CA GLU A 383 -18.60 -9.56 32.01
C GLU A 383 -20.01 -8.97 31.92
N ASP A 384 -20.71 -9.24 30.81
CA ASP A 384 -22.08 -8.81 30.54
C ASP A 384 -23.12 -9.56 31.40
N ARG A 385 -22.69 -10.60 32.15
CA ARG A 385 -23.53 -11.49 32.94
C ARG A 385 -23.32 -11.35 34.46
N GLY A 386 -22.69 -10.24 34.87
CA GLY A 386 -22.55 -9.88 36.29
C GLY A 386 -21.16 -10.18 36.84
N TYR A 387 -20.16 -10.45 36.01
CA TYR A 387 -18.78 -10.71 36.41
C TYR A 387 -17.80 -9.72 35.77
N PRO A 388 -18.03 -8.41 35.85
CA PRO A 388 -17.25 -7.41 35.16
C PRO A 388 -15.77 -7.43 35.55
N GLY A 389 -14.88 -7.52 34.53
CA GLY A 389 -13.43 -7.50 34.72
C GLY A 389 -12.88 -8.72 35.47
N TYR A 390 -13.54 -9.86 35.40
CA TYR A 390 -13.02 -11.10 35.95
C TYR A 390 -12.12 -11.80 34.93
N ASP A 391 -10.83 -11.81 35.18
CA ASP A 391 -9.85 -12.60 34.44
C ASP A 391 -9.50 -13.85 35.26
N GLY A 392 -9.34 -15.01 34.60
CA GLY A 392 -8.97 -16.28 35.21
C GLY A 392 -9.89 -17.44 34.89
N VAL A 393 -9.92 -18.44 35.79
CA VAL A 393 -10.62 -19.70 35.52
C VAL A 393 -12.09 -19.63 35.96
N ALA A 394 -12.97 -20.07 35.03
CA ALA A 394 -14.38 -20.28 35.33
C ALA A 394 -14.89 -21.59 34.75
N TRP A 395 -16.00 -22.09 35.29
CA TRP A 395 -16.57 -23.36 34.87
C TRP A 395 -18.01 -23.19 34.45
N TYR A 396 -18.35 -23.86 33.31
CA TYR A 396 -19.70 -23.99 32.79
C TYR A 396 -20.12 -25.46 32.84
N ARG A 397 -21.35 -25.74 33.21
CA ARG A 397 -21.91 -27.09 33.27
C ARG A 397 -23.30 -27.14 32.69
N LYS A 398 -23.55 -28.11 31.77
CA LYS A 398 -24.85 -28.27 31.11
C LYS A 398 -25.19 -29.71 30.84
N TRP A 399 -26.40 -30.10 31.15
CA TRP A 399 -26.95 -31.41 30.83
C TRP A 399 -27.63 -31.41 29.48
N VAL A 400 -27.27 -32.39 28.61
CA VAL A 400 -27.79 -32.56 27.23
C VAL A 400 -28.25 -33.99 27.04
N SER A 401 -29.38 -34.18 26.32
CA SER A 401 -29.87 -35.50 25.97
C SER A 401 -29.44 -35.85 24.54
N ILE A 402 -28.66 -36.91 24.36
CA ILE A 402 -28.25 -37.39 23.01
C ILE A 402 -29.25 -38.49 22.61
N PRO A 403 -29.90 -38.38 21.41
CA PRO A 403 -30.87 -39.36 20.95
C PRO A 403 -30.29 -40.77 20.80
N GLY A 404 -30.97 -41.80 21.32
CA GLY A 404 -30.51 -43.16 21.28
C GLY A 404 -30.38 -43.80 19.89
N GLN A 405 -31.16 -43.28 18.93
CA GLN A 405 -31.17 -43.73 17.52
C GLN A 405 -30.05 -43.12 16.65
N THR A 406 -29.22 -42.23 17.22
CA THR A 406 -28.11 -41.58 16.49
C THR A 406 -27.14 -42.64 15.99
N ARG A 407 -27.01 -42.81 14.62
CA ARG A 407 -26.16 -43.79 13.97
C ARG A 407 -24.83 -43.21 13.50
N SER A 408 -24.60 -41.93 13.69
CA SER A 408 -23.43 -41.21 13.20
C SER A 408 -22.14 -41.78 13.77
N ARG A 409 -21.09 -41.71 12.95
CA ARG A 409 -19.73 -42.15 13.32
C ARG A 409 -19.00 -41.15 14.18
N HIS A 410 -19.49 -39.95 14.29
CA HIS A 410 -18.96 -38.86 15.09
C HIS A 410 -20.11 -38.11 15.77
N ILE A 411 -19.84 -37.54 16.92
CA ILE A 411 -20.68 -36.57 17.61
C ILE A 411 -19.75 -35.47 18.11
N TYR A 412 -19.94 -34.27 17.60
CA TYR A 412 -19.08 -33.14 17.93
C TYR A 412 -19.78 -32.19 18.89
N ALA A 413 -19.04 -31.72 19.91
CA ALA A 413 -19.37 -30.47 20.59
C ALA A 413 -18.64 -29.35 19.86
N VAL A 414 -19.40 -28.36 19.38
CA VAL A 414 -18.90 -27.25 18.57
C VAL A 414 -19.19 -25.94 19.27
N PHE A 415 -18.19 -25.06 19.36
CA PHE A 415 -18.27 -23.73 19.95
C PHE A 415 -17.67 -22.69 19.01
N GLY A 416 -18.36 -21.58 18.81
CA GLY A 416 -17.94 -20.51 17.90
C GLY A 416 -16.89 -19.58 18.51
N SER A 417 -16.97 -19.33 19.81
CA SER A 417 -16.01 -18.52 20.55
C SER A 417 -16.01 -18.91 22.02
N VAL A 418 -14.87 -19.23 22.56
CA VAL A 418 -14.63 -19.41 23.99
C VAL A 418 -13.28 -18.77 24.33
N ASP A 419 -13.30 -17.70 25.07
CA ASP A 419 -12.15 -16.84 25.31
C ASP A 419 -11.43 -17.19 26.63
N ASP A 420 -10.11 -17.34 26.67
CA ASP A 420 -9.03 -17.46 25.62
C ASP A 420 -8.76 -18.91 25.26
N GLU A 421 -8.79 -19.81 26.24
CA GLU A 421 -8.60 -21.27 26.16
C GLU A 421 -9.62 -22.02 27.00
N TYR A 422 -9.88 -23.27 26.63
CA TYR A 422 -10.74 -24.12 27.47
C TYR A 422 -10.45 -25.61 27.36
N ASP A 423 -10.77 -26.29 28.44
CA ASP A 423 -10.89 -27.74 28.52
C ASP A 423 -12.38 -28.14 28.41
N ILE A 424 -12.70 -29.13 27.59
CA ILE A 424 -14.02 -29.74 27.54
C ILE A 424 -14.01 -31.11 28.23
N PHE A 425 -14.99 -31.32 29.12
CA PHE A 425 -15.25 -32.60 29.78
C PHE A 425 -16.65 -33.10 29.41
N VAL A 426 -16.76 -34.41 29.24
CA VAL A 426 -18.06 -35.08 29.04
C VAL A 426 -18.18 -36.20 30.04
N ASN A 427 -19.27 -36.17 30.83
CA ASN A 427 -19.53 -37.15 31.88
C ASN A 427 -18.35 -37.33 32.87
N GLY A 428 -17.61 -36.26 33.14
CA GLY A 428 -16.47 -36.22 34.03
C GLY A 428 -15.12 -36.63 33.41
N GLN A 429 -15.09 -36.95 32.13
CA GLN A 429 -13.86 -37.29 31.40
C GLN A 429 -13.44 -36.15 30.49
N LYS A 430 -12.16 -35.78 30.48
CA LYS A 430 -11.62 -34.77 29.59
C LYS A 430 -11.68 -35.29 28.15
N ALA A 431 -12.41 -34.58 27.31
CA ALA A 431 -12.60 -34.91 25.91
C ALA A 431 -11.69 -34.10 24.96
N GLY A 432 -11.29 -32.88 25.35
CA GLY A 432 -10.42 -32.04 24.51
C GLY A 432 -9.88 -30.81 25.29
N HIS A 433 -8.99 -30.08 24.57
CA HIS A 433 -8.41 -28.80 24.98
C HIS A 433 -8.23 -27.93 23.73
N HIS A 434 -8.55 -26.66 23.84
CA HIS A 434 -8.45 -25.69 22.74
C HIS A 434 -7.78 -24.40 23.22
N THR A 435 -6.79 -23.91 22.45
CA THR A 435 -6.06 -22.66 22.70
C THR A 435 -5.36 -22.16 21.43
N PRO A 436 -5.44 -20.88 21.06
CA PRO A 436 -6.45 -19.91 21.46
C PRO A 436 -7.82 -20.23 20.84
N SER A 437 -8.91 -19.82 21.47
CA SER A 437 -10.28 -20.13 21.02
C SER A 437 -11.24 -18.95 21.03
N TRP A 438 -10.75 -17.75 21.24
CA TRP A 438 -11.57 -16.53 21.37
C TRP A 438 -12.31 -16.10 20.08
N ASN A 439 -11.78 -16.42 18.91
CA ASN A 439 -12.36 -16.05 17.60
C ASN A 439 -12.42 -17.22 16.60
N THR A 440 -12.33 -18.44 17.06
CA THR A 440 -12.20 -19.61 16.21
C THR A 440 -13.26 -20.64 16.53
N LEU A 441 -13.98 -21.11 15.51
CA LEU A 441 -14.87 -22.25 15.66
C LEU A 441 -14.04 -23.49 16.08
N THR A 442 -14.32 -24.01 17.26
CA THR A 442 -13.67 -25.20 17.81
C THR A 442 -14.61 -26.38 17.82
N SER A 443 -14.09 -27.58 17.65
CA SER A 443 -14.88 -28.80 17.67
C SER A 443 -14.13 -29.93 18.35
N THR A 444 -14.84 -30.70 19.15
CA THR A 444 -14.33 -31.90 19.81
C THR A 444 -15.22 -33.09 19.51
N ASP A 445 -14.69 -34.20 19.00
CA ASP A 445 -15.45 -35.44 18.88
C ASP A 445 -15.71 -36.04 20.27
N ILE A 446 -16.94 -35.93 20.72
CA ILE A 446 -17.37 -36.40 22.02
C ILE A 446 -18.01 -37.78 21.99
N LEU A 447 -18.11 -38.44 20.81
CA LEU A 447 -18.73 -39.76 20.71
C LEU A 447 -18.18 -40.80 21.69
N PRO A 448 -16.86 -40.89 21.99
CA PRO A 448 -16.31 -41.82 22.96
C PRO A 448 -16.80 -41.67 24.39
N PHE A 449 -17.29 -40.45 24.72
CA PHE A 449 -17.61 -40.05 26.09
C PHE A 449 -19.13 -39.97 26.36
N VAL A 450 -19.96 -39.96 25.28
CA VAL A 450 -21.42 -39.81 25.43
C VAL A 450 -22.13 -41.15 25.57
N ARG A 451 -23.25 -41.10 26.27
CA ARG A 451 -24.23 -42.19 26.42
C ARG A 451 -25.45 -41.87 25.58
N LYS A 452 -25.61 -42.59 24.47
CA LYS A 452 -26.75 -42.43 23.57
C LYS A 452 -28.05 -42.89 24.30
N GLY A 453 -29.11 -42.10 24.18
CA GLY A 453 -30.38 -42.34 24.87
C GLY A 453 -30.47 -41.82 26.31
N GLU A 454 -29.39 -41.22 26.81
CA GLU A 454 -29.31 -40.70 28.18
C GLU A 454 -28.99 -39.22 28.20
N LYS A 455 -29.10 -38.58 29.38
CA LYS A 455 -28.54 -37.27 29.67
C LYS A 455 -27.03 -37.35 29.85
N ASN A 456 -26.32 -36.47 29.19
CA ASN A 456 -24.87 -36.35 29.28
C ASN A 456 -24.53 -34.98 29.86
N LEU A 457 -23.56 -34.90 30.73
CA LEU A 457 -23.04 -33.69 31.28
C LEU A 457 -21.89 -33.19 30.42
N ILE A 458 -22.02 -31.98 29.85
CA ILE A 458 -20.94 -31.26 29.19
C ILE A 458 -20.44 -30.18 30.16
N VAL A 459 -19.12 -30.10 30.34
CA VAL A 459 -18.49 -29.12 31.21
C VAL A 459 -17.36 -28.43 30.43
N LEU A 460 -17.30 -27.11 30.51
CA LEU A 460 -16.18 -26.30 30.04
C LEU A 460 -15.45 -25.74 31.27
N ARG A 461 -14.13 -25.86 31.29
CA ARG A 461 -13.23 -25.13 32.18
C ARG A 461 -12.52 -24.09 31.29
N VAL A 462 -12.93 -22.87 31.39
CA VAL A 462 -12.42 -21.76 30.60
C VAL A 462 -11.35 -21.01 31.42
N ASN A 463 -10.29 -20.59 30.76
CA ASN A 463 -9.26 -19.74 31.36
C ASN A 463 -9.06 -18.51 30.45
N ASP A 464 -9.47 -17.39 30.96
CA ASP A 464 -9.35 -16.09 30.35
C ASP A 464 -8.09 -15.39 30.85
N TRP A 465 -7.30 -14.86 29.95
CA TRP A 465 -6.03 -14.16 30.22
C TRP A 465 -6.19 -12.64 30.30
N GLY A 466 -7.36 -12.13 29.97
CA GLY A 466 -7.73 -10.72 30.05
C GLY A 466 -8.55 -10.23 28.87
N GLY A 467 -9.48 -9.35 29.13
CA GLY A 467 -10.42 -8.80 28.17
C GLY A 467 -11.85 -9.21 28.45
N GLU A 468 -12.56 -9.69 27.44
CA GLU A 468 -13.90 -10.28 27.55
C GLU A 468 -13.76 -11.80 27.63
N GLY A 469 -14.27 -12.44 28.68
CA GLY A 469 -14.04 -13.87 28.92
C GLY A 469 -15.27 -14.77 28.73
N GLY A 470 -15.01 -16.03 28.45
CA GLY A 470 -15.99 -17.10 28.48
C GLY A 470 -16.61 -17.48 27.14
N LEU A 471 -17.76 -18.15 27.21
CA LEU A 471 -18.53 -18.60 26.05
C LEU A 471 -19.36 -17.44 25.49
N SER A 472 -19.01 -16.90 24.33
CA SER A 472 -19.56 -15.64 23.80
C SER A 472 -20.07 -15.71 22.35
N GLY A 473 -19.79 -16.77 21.63
CA GLY A 473 -20.15 -16.86 20.20
C GLY A 473 -21.62 -17.24 19.98
N PRO A 474 -22.18 -16.92 18.78
CA PRO A 474 -23.54 -17.29 18.39
C PRO A 474 -23.71 -18.79 18.14
N THR A 475 -22.63 -19.55 18.11
CA THR A 475 -22.60 -20.98 17.82
C THR A 475 -22.14 -21.77 19.04
N ALA A 476 -23.04 -22.54 19.62
CA ALA A 476 -22.73 -23.57 20.60
C ALA A 476 -23.73 -24.73 20.42
N MET A 477 -23.23 -25.92 20.02
CA MET A 477 -24.08 -27.06 19.69
C MET A 477 -23.40 -28.41 19.86
N VAL A 478 -24.22 -29.46 19.98
CA VAL A 478 -23.80 -30.83 19.71
C VAL A 478 -24.38 -31.23 18.36
N THR A 479 -23.53 -31.72 17.45
CA THR A 479 -23.93 -32.11 16.10
C THR A 479 -23.22 -33.39 15.65
N ASP A 480 -23.75 -34.09 14.70
CA ASP A 480 -23.12 -35.27 14.09
C ASP A 480 -22.28 -34.96 12.84
N VAL A 481 -22.38 -33.75 12.35
CA VAL A 481 -21.58 -33.22 11.23
C VAL A 481 -21.11 -31.82 11.56
N ILE A 482 -19.82 -31.54 11.38
CA ILE A 482 -19.31 -30.16 11.41
C ILE A 482 -19.61 -29.60 10.02
N ARG A 483 -20.60 -28.72 9.94
CA ARG A 483 -20.89 -27.99 8.72
C ARG A 483 -19.75 -27.02 8.44
N GLN A 484 -19.11 -27.17 7.29
CA GLN A 484 -18.21 -26.11 6.81
C GLN A 484 -19.09 -24.90 6.49
N GLU A 485 -18.82 -23.79 7.16
CA GLU A 485 -19.62 -22.55 7.00
C GLU A 485 -19.38 -21.88 5.64
N GLY A 486 -18.30 -22.26 4.96
CA GLY A 486 -17.94 -21.71 3.65
C GLY A 486 -16.68 -22.29 3.06
N MET A 487 -16.17 -21.59 2.06
CA MET A 487 -15.00 -21.98 1.27
C MET A 487 -13.84 -21.00 1.49
N ARG A 488 -12.62 -21.55 1.34
CA ARG A 488 -11.39 -20.76 1.24
C ARG A 488 -10.88 -20.87 -0.19
N PHE A 489 -10.06 -19.91 -0.59
CA PHE A 489 -9.40 -19.91 -1.88
C PHE A 489 -7.90 -19.88 -1.65
N ASN A 490 -7.16 -20.64 -2.46
CA ASN A 490 -5.73 -20.46 -2.62
C ASN A 490 -5.47 -19.67 -3.91
N LEU A 491 -5.28 -18.36 -3.81
CA LEU A 491 -5.05 -17.51 -4.98
C LEU A 491 -3.67 -17.72 -5.63
N ALA A 492 -2.81 -18.57 -5.06
CA ALA A 492 -1.62 -19.05 -5.74
C ALA A 492 -1.96 -20.10 -6.81
N GLU A 493 -3.13 -20.77 -6.71
CA GLU A 493 -3.65 -21.68 -7.71
C GLU A 493 -4.44 -20.94 -8.77
N LYS A 494 -4.00 -21.01 -10.03
CA LYS A 494 -4.57 -20.22 -11.13
C LYS A 494 -6.08 -20.36 -11.27
N HIS A 495 -6.58 -21.61 -11.29
CA HIS A 495 -8.00 -21.86 -11.47
C HIS A 495 -8.84 -21.30 -10.31
N GLN A 496 -8.36 -21.44 -9.08
CA GLN A 496 -9.05 -20.86 -7.91
C GLN A 496 -9.06 -19.33 -7.97
N ALA A 497 -7.95 -18.69 -8.37
CA ALA A 497 -7.90 -17.25 -8.56
C ALA A 497 -8.85 -16.77 -9.67
N GLU A 498 -8.90 -17.47 -10.79
CA GLU A 498 -9.81 -17.18 -11.90
C GLU A 498 -11.29 -17.31 -11.49
N VAL A 499 -11.65 -18.38 -10.77
CA VAL A 499 -13.01 -18.58 -10.23
C VAL A 499 -13.37 -17.47 -9.24
N PHE A 500 -12.47 -17.17 -8.30
CA PHE A 500 -12.65 -16.10 -7.31
C PHE A 500 -12.92 -14.75 -7.96
N MET A 501 -12.09 -14.37 -8.92
CA MET A 501 -12.25 -13.05 -9.57
C MET A 501 -13.44 -13.01 -10.54
N ASN A 502 -13.64 -14.06 -11.37
CA ASN A 502 -14.70 -14.01 -12.38
C ASN A 502 -16.11 -14.13 -11.79
N ILE A 503 -16.28 -14.91 -10.71
CA ILE A 503 -17.60 -15.14 -10.15
C ILE A 503 -17.95 -14.09 -9.07
N LEU A 504 -16.99 -13.70 -8.26
CA LEU A 504 -17.25 -12.84 -7.11
C LEU A 504 -17.01 -11.35 -7.42
N HIS A 505 -15.98 -11.00 -8.18
CA HIS A 505 -15.54 -9.61 -8.37
C HIS A 505 -15.96 -9.00 -9.70
N LYS A 506 -15.93 -9.77 -10.80
CA LYS A 506 -16.33 -9.24 -12.11
C LYS A 506 -17.71 -8.60 -12.12
N PRO A 507 -18.78 -9.21 -11.53
CA PRO A 507 -20.08 -8.58 -11.48
C PRO A 507 -20.08 -7.23 -10.76
N LEU A 508 -19.26 -7.07 -9.72
CA LEU A 508 -19.13 -5.81 -8.99
C LEU A 508 -18.42 -4.72 -9.82
N ILE A 509 -17.39 -5.11 -10.59
CA ILE A 509 -16.73 -4.21 -11.57
C ILE A 509 -17.72 -3.76 -12.64
N GLU A 510 -18.52 -4.68 -13.19
CA GLU A 510 -19.55 -4.40 -14.21
C GLU A 510 -20.63 -3.47 -13.66
N GLN A 511 -20.99 -3.56 -12.38
CA GLN A 511 -21.89 -2.63 -11.69
C GLN A 511 -21.29 -1.23 -11.54
N GLY A 512 -19.95 -1.11 -11.51
CA GLY A 512 -19.28 0.19 -11.47
C GLY A 512 -18.35 0.41 -10.30
N VAL A 513 -17.96 -0.64 -9.56
CA VAL A 513 -16.85 -0.56 -8.59
C VAL A 513 -15.57 -0.22 -9.33
N SER A 514 -14.83 0.79 -8.86
CA SER A 514 -13.69 1.36 -9.58
C SER A 514 -12.37 0.67 -9.29
N PHE A 515 -12.16 0.24 -8.05
CA PHE A 515 -10.96 -0.46 -7.58
C PHE A 515 -11.24 -1.11 -6.21
N TRP A 516 -10.22 -1.69 -5.55
CA TRP A 516 -10.38 -2.52 -4.37
C TRP A 516 -9.55 -2.04 -3.19
N TRP A 517 -10.13 -2.12 -2.00
CA TRP A 517 -9.38 -2.16 -0.75
C TRP A 517 -9.14 -3.62 -0.39
N VAL A 518 -7.91 -4.11 -0.64
CA VAL A 518 -7.50 -5.48 -0.33
C VAL A 518 -6.89 -5.50 1.06
N ASP A 519 -7.71 -5.67 2.05
CA ASP A 519 -7.29 -5.76 3.45
C ASP A 519 -7.20 -7.23 3.88
N GLY A 520 -6.11 -7.63 4.54
CA GLY A 520 -5.96 -8.97 5.09
C GLY A 520 -5.70 -10.11 4.08
N GLY A 521 -4.95 -9.88 2.99
CA GLY A 521 -4.55 -10.92 2.03
C GLY A 521 -3.43 -11.86 2.49
N SER A 522 -3.04 -11.85 3.76
CA SER A 522 -1.89 -12.61 4.27
C SER A 522 -2.09 -14.13 4.32
N GLY A 523 -3.34 -14.62 4.29
CA GLY A 523 -3.70 -16.03 4.33
C GLY A 523 -4.30 -16.59 3.03
N SER A 524 -4.41 -15.79 1.97
CA SER A 524 -5.09 -16.15 0.72
C SER A 524 -4.24 -16.92 -0.28
N CYS A 525 -2.93 -17.09 -0.06
CA CYS A 525 -2.04 -17.81 -0.94
C CYS A 525 -1.18 -18.81 -0.15
N GLU A 526 -1.25 -20.07 -0.52
CA GLU A 526 -0.47 -21.15 0.07
C GLU A 526 0.53 -21.68 -0.97
N MET A 527 1.73 -21.08 -1.00
CA MET A 527 2.85 -21.53 -1.82
C MET A 527 4.17 -21.17 -1.14
N ASP A 528 5.10 -22.12 -1.05
CA ASP A 528 6.40 -21.87 -0.41
C ASP A 528 7.17 -20.75 -1.12
N GLY A 529 7.76 -19.87 -0.33
CA GLY A 529 8.53 -18.72 -0.82
C GLY A 529 7.69 -17.56 -1.42
N LEU A 530 6.36 -17.71 -1.49
CA LEU A 530 5.46 -16.67 -1.96
C LEU A 530 5.01 -15.77 -0.81
N ASN A 531 5.14 -14.46 -0.99
CA ASN A 531 4.43 -13.53 -0.10
C ASN A 531 2.96 -13.46 -0.52
N SER A 532 2.07 -13.95 0.36
CA SER A 532 0.63 -14.04 0.12
C SER A 532 0.01 -12.68 -0.19
N GLN A 533 0.32 -11.64 0.60
CA GLN A 533 -0.22 -10.29 0.41
C GLN A 533 0.17 -9.71 -0.95
N MET A 534 1.45 -9.81 -1.33
CA MET A 534 1.94 -9.28 -2.62
C MET A 534 1.26 -10.00 -3.80
N TRP A 535 1.06 -11.31 -3.69
CA TRP A 535 0.44 -12.07 -4.77
C TRP A 535 -1.07 -11.81 -4.87
N THR A 536 -1.76 -11.71 -3.75
CA THR A 536 -3.17 -11.28 -3.70
C THR A 536 -3.33 -9.92 -4.35
N ASN A 537 -2.49 -8.96 -3.99
CA ASN A 537 -2.47 -7.62 -4.61
C ASN A 537 -2.33 -7.71 -6.13
N ARG A 538 -1.46 -8.58 -6.63
CA ARG A 538 -1.30 -8.84 -8.05
C ARG A 538 -2.58 -9.38 -8.70
N VAL A 539 -3.21 -10.39 -8.09
CA VAL A 539 -4.44 -10.99 -8.64
C VAL A 539 -5.53 -9.94 -8.83
N PHE A 540 -5.78 -9.14 -7.81
CA PHE A 540 -6.78 -8.07 -7.88
C PHE A 540 -6.40 -6.98 -8.90
N TYR A 541 -5.14 -6.56 -8.89
CA TYR A 541 -4.65 -5.50 -9.75
C TYR A 541 -4.70 -5.89 -11.23
N ASP A 542 -4.13 -7.05 -11.59
CA ASP A 542 -4.03 -7.51 -12.97
C ASP A 542 -5.42 -7.83 -13.53
N PHE A 543 -6.29 -8.47 -12.72
CA PHE A 543 -7.66 -8.77 -13.13
C PHE A 543 -8.47 -7.50 -13.41
N THR A 544 -8.45 -6.53 -12.48
CA THR A 544 -9.18 -5.28 -12.66
C THR A 544 -8.68 -4.50 -13.88
N ARG A 545 -7.36 -4.50 -14.11
CA ARG A 545 -6.76 -3.90 -15.31
C ARG A 545 -7.26 -4.57 -16.59
N GLN A 546 -7.34 -5.88 -16.61
CA GLN A 546 -7.78 -6.67 -17.77
C GLN A 546 -9.26 -6.43 -18.06
N GLU A 547 -10.12 -6.50 -17.04
CA GLU A 547 -11.57 -6.37 -17.20
C GLU A 547 -11.99 -4.94 -17.60
N THR A 548 -11.35 -3.92 -17.04
CA THR A 548 -11.70 -2.53 -17.34
C THR A 548 -10.99 -1.96 -18.57
N GLY A 549 -9.84 -2.53 -18.96
CA GLY A 549 -8.97 -1.93 -19.98
C GLY A 549 -8.34 -0.61 -19.54
N ASN A 550 -8.48 -0.22 -18.28
CA ASN A 550 -7.98 1.02 -17.68
C ASN A 550 -6.81 0.77 -16.74
N ARG A 551 -6.23 1.86 -16.22
CA ARG A 551 -5.27 1.80 -15.12
C ARG A 551 -5.95 1.20 -13.92
N SER A 552 -5.40 0.10 -13.43
CA SER A 552 -5.83 -0.50 -12.18
C SER A 552 -5.25 0.24 -10.98
N PHE A 553 -5.92 0.09 -9.87
CA PHE A 553 -5.48 0.58 -8.58
C PHE A 553 -6.02 -0.35 -7.49
N ILE A 554 -5.27 -0.52 -6.44
CA ILE A 554 -5.71 -1.14 -5.19
C ILE A 554 -5.13 -0.34 -4.04
N PHE A 555 -5.71 -0.38 -2.85
CA PHE A 555 -4.98 -0.05 -1.65
C PHE A 555 -5.03 -1.23 -0.68
N SER A 556 -3.87 -1.53 -0.10
CA SER A 556 -3.63 -2.79 0.55
C SER A 556 -2.46 -2.67 1.54
N ARG A 557 -2.15 -3.76 2.22
CA ARG A 557 -1.01 -3.84 3.13
C ARG A 557 0.29 -4.18 2.38
N TYR A 558 1.45 -3.88 2.98
CA TYR A 558 2.75 -4.18 2.38
C TYR A 558 3.03 -5.67 2.37
N GLY A 559 3.29 -6.22 1.20
CA GLY A 559 3.59 -7.62 0.93
C GLY A 559 5.05 -7.90 0.53
N GLY A 560 6.02 -7.10 0.99
CA GLY A 560 7.42 -7.33 0.66
C GLY A 560 7.85 -6.88 -0.74
N TRP A 561 8.99 -7.41 -1.22
CA TRP A 561 9.57 -7.05 -2.51
C TRP A 561 8.62 -7.36 -3.66
N GLY A 562 8.50 -6.44 -4.61
CA GLY A 562 7.58 -6.52 -5.75
C GLY A 562 6.23 -5.83 -5.54
N SER A 563 5.85 -5.48 -4.30
CA SER A 563 4.57 -4.80 -3.99
C SER A 563 4.41 -3.44 -4.67
N HIS A 564 5.49 -2.75 -4.99
CA HIS A 564 5.48 -1.44 -5.65
C HIS A 564 4.77 -1.43 -7.02
N ARG A 565 4.57 -2.59 -7.62
CA ARG A 565 3.84 -2.77 -8.89
C ARG A 565 2.32 -2.69 -8.72
N TYR A 566 1.83 -2.80 -7.51
CA TYR A 566 0.41 -2.87 -7.17
C TYR A 566 0.07 -1.80 -6.13
N PRO A 567 0.12 -0.50 -6.53
CA PRO A 567 -0.16 0.59 -5.61
C PRO A 567 -1.62 0.59 -5.18
N SER A 568 -1.91 0.99 -3.96
CA SER A 568 -1.08 1.63 -2.95
C SER A 568 -1.00 0.83 -1.65
N LEU A 569 -0.26 1.40 -0.68
CA LEU A 569 -0.20 0.91 0.69
C LEU A 569 -1.10 1.75 1.61
N PHE A 570 -1.84 1.13 2.56
CA PHE A 570 -2.38 1.82 3.72
C PHE A 570 -1.69 1.33 5.01
N THR A 571 -1.66 2.20 6.01
CA THR A 571 -0.86 1.95 7.21
C THR A 571 -1.51 0.97 8.19
N GLY A 572 -2.85 0.84 8.15
CA GLY A 572 -3.62 0.06 9.12
C GLY A 572 -4.14 0.88 10.29
N ASP A 573 -4.70 0.21 11.29
CA ASP A 573 -5.51 0.75 12.38
C ASP A 573 -4.65 1.35 13.49
N THR A 574 -4.39 2.65 13.43
CA THR A 574 -3.55 3.36 14.39
C THR A 574 -4.38 4.11 15.43
N TYR A 575 -3.80 4.34 16.64
CA TYR A 575 -4.45 5.16 17.64
C TYR A 575 -4.34 6.67 17.31
N ALA A 576 -5.41 7.38 17.57
CA ALA A 576 -5.53 8.83 17.35
C ALA A 576 -4.74 9.63 18.40
N GLN A 577 -3.41 9.66 18.29
CA GLN A 577 -2.48 10.24 19.27
C GLN A 577 -1.37 11.05 18.59
N TRP A 578 -0.85 12.08 19.26
CA TRP A 578 0.28 12.89 18.77
C TRP A 578 1.54 12.05 18.50
N ASP A 579 1.86 11.10 19.38
CA ASP A 579 3.02 10.21 19.21
C ASP A 579 2.90 9.35 17.94
N VAL A 580 1.68 9.00 17.53
CA VAL A 580 1.41 8.24 16.30
C VAL A 580 1.57 9.14 15.08
N LEU A 581 1.00 10.35 15.09
CA LEU A 581 1.23 11.33 14.00
C LEU A 581 2.74 11.59 13.82
N ALA A 582 3.47 11.80 14.91
CA ALA A 582 4.91 12.01 14.88
C ALA A 582 5.69 10.82 14.28
N PHE A 583 5.19 9.61 14.46
CA PHE A 583 5.78 8.39 13.88
C PHE A 583 5.37 8.18 12.42
N GLU A 584 4.13 8.48 12.03
CA GLU A 584 3.63 8.25 10.67
C GLU A 584 4.29 9.15 9.62
N VAL A 585 4.72 10.36 9.99
CA VAL A 585 5.43 11.25 9.05
C VAL A 585 6.71 10.59 8.54
N PRO A 586 7.71 10.26 9.37
CA PRO A 586 8.92 9.60 8.90
C PRO A 586 8.64 8.22 8.29
N TYR A 587 7.67 7.47 8.81
CA TYR A 587 7.27 6.18 8.25
C TYR A 587 6.83 6.31 6.77
N THR A 588 5.96 7.27 6.48
CA THR A 588 5.46 7.51 5.11
C THR A 588 6.58 7.99 4.18
N VAL A 589 7.48 8.84 4.68
CA VAL A 589 8.64 9.32 3.93
C VAL A 589 9.59 8.16 3.57
N GLN A 590 9.80 7.22 4.49
CA GLN A 590 10.66 6.04 4.28
C GLN A 590 10.05 5.00 3.33
N GLY A 591 8.76 5.08 3.02
CA GLY A 591 8.15 4.29 1.96
C GLY A 591 8.87 4.43 0.62
N GLY A 592 9.47 5.59 0.35
CA GLY A 592 10.33 5.82 -0.80
C GLY A 592 11.58 4.94 -0.85
N ASN A 593 12.12 4.55 0.31
CA ASN A 593 13.32 3.71 0.43
C ASN A 593 13.11 2.25 -0.02
N ILE A 594 11.85 1.84 -0.21
CA ILE A 594 11.46 0.50 -0.67
C ILE A 594 10.59 0.56 -1.92
N LEU A 595 10.57 1.70 -2.61
CA LEU A 595 9.73 1.96 -3.78
C LEU A 595 8.22 1.83 -3.53
N MET A 596 7.73 2.12 -2.32
CA MET A 596 6.29 2.29 -2.04
C MET A 596 5.95 3.79 -2.00
N PRO A 597 5.87 4.48 -3.16
CA PRO A 597 5.72 5.93 -3.22
C PRO A 597 4.29 6.41 -2.92
N TYR A 598 3.32 5.50 -2.91
CA TYR A 598 1.92 5.79 -2.65
C TYR A 598 1.49 5.13 -1.35
N ILE A 599 1.44 5.91 -0.29
CA ILE A 599 0.99 5.50 1.04
C ILE A 599 -0.18 6.37 1.45
N THR A 600 -1.22 5.76 1.99
CA THR A 600 -2.32 6.43 2.69
C THR A 600 -2.33 6.02 4.14
N HIS A 601 -2.74 6.91 5.01
CA HIS A 601 -2.93 6.67 6.44
C HIS A 601 -4.30 7.20 6.85
N ASP A 602 -4.76 6.79 8.03
CA ASP A 602 -6.03 7.24 8.57
C ASP A 602 -5.86 8.63 9.17
N ILE A 603 -6.28 9.67 8.46
CA ILE A 603 -6.14 11.04 8.92
C ILE A 603 -6.91 11.24 10.23
N GLY A 604 -6.17 11.58 11.28
CA GLY A 604 -6.67 11.71 12.64
C GLY A 604 -6.59 10.43 13.47
N GLY A 605 -6.04 9.33 12.92
CA GLY A 605 -5.97 8.00 13.52
C GLY A 605 -7.28 7.22 13.43
N PHE A 606 -7.21 5.89 13.33
CA PHE A 606 -8.37 5.00 13.24
C PHE A 606 -9.06 4.82 14.60
N ILE A 607 -8.30 4.31 15.60
CA ILE A 607 -8.82 3.98 16.93
C ILE A 607 -8.90 5.24 17.79
N GLY A 608 -10.07 5.49 18.35
CA GLY A 608 -10.35 6.63 19.22
C GLY A 608 -11.48 7.48 18.67
N SER A 609 -12.27 7.97 19.61
CA SER A 609 -13.43 8.81 19.38
C SER A 609 -13.09 10.17 18.79
N LYS A 610 -13.95 11.14 18.92
CA LYS A 610 -13.69 12.51 18.54
C LYS A 610 -12.42 13.04 19.24
N ILE A 611 -11.43 13.42 18.42
CA ILE A 611 -10.16 14.02 18.87
C ILE A 611 -10.26 15.56 18.92
N SER A 612 -9.24 16.21 19.44
CA SER A 612 -9.15 17.68 19.44
C SER A 612 -9.01 18.24 18.01
N LEU A 613 -9.52 19.43 17.78
CA LEU A 613 -9.45 20.10 16.47
C LEU A 613 -7.99 20.29 16.01
N ASP A 614 -7.08 20.60 16.91
CA ASP A 614 -5.67 20.81 16.60
C ASP A 614 -5.00 19.50 16.11
N LEU A 615 -5.18 18.39 16.77
CA LEU A 615 -4.67 17.08 16.32
C LEU A 615 -5.24 16.71 14.95
N TYR A 616 -6.57 16.86 14.77
CA TYR A 616 -7.23 16.61 13.49
C TYR A 616 -6.63 17.46 12.37
N VAL A 617 -6.52 18.77 12.58
CA VAL A 617 -6.04 19.69 11.55
C VAL A 617 -4.55 19.45 11.23
N ARG A 618 -3.69 19.20 12.23
CA ARG A 618 -2.27 18.88 11.98
C ARG A 618 -2.11 17.59 11.19
N TRP A 619 -2.92 16.58 11.48
CA TRP A 619 -2.93 15.35 10.70
C TRP A 619 -3.45 15.56 9.27
N LEU A 620 -4.51 16.38 9.12
CA LEU A 620 -5.03 16.75 7.81
C LEU A 620 -4.00 17.54 6.97
N GLN A 621 -3.25 18.45 7.57
CA GLN A 621 -2.15 19.17 6.93
C GLN A 621 -1.07 18.21 6.40
N PHE A 622 -0.70 17.21 7.17
CA PHE A 622 0.17 16.13 6.70
C PHE A 622 -0.48 15.35 5.55
N GLY A 623 -1.76 15.00 5.69
CA GLY A 623 -2.51 14.27 4.66
C GLY A 623 -2.55 14.98 3.30
N VAL A 624 -2.72 16.29 3.28
CA VAL A 624 -2.73 17.10 2.04
C VAL A 624 -1.40 17.02 1.28
N PHE A 625 -0.29 16.87 1.98
CA PHE A 625 1.05 16.69 1.42
C PHE A 625 1.58 15.23 1.55
N SER A 626 0.67 14.28 1.80
CA SER A 626 0.92 12.85 1.65
C SER A 626 0.66 12.40 0.20
N PRO A 627 1.14 11.23 -0.21
CA PRO A 627 0.84 10.71 -1.54
C PRO A 627 -0.65 10.59 -1.82
N LEU A 628 -1.42 10.09 -0.86
CA LEU A 628 -2.88 9.94 -0.92
C LEU A 628 -3.53 10.59 0.31
N LEU A 629 -4.75 11.09 0.14
CA LEU A 629 -5.50 11.86 1.15
C LEU A 629 -6.80 11.13 1.49
N ARG A 630 -6.86 10.40 2.64
CA ARG A 630 -8.01 9.59 3.04
C ARG A 630 -8.48 9.90 4.46
N LEU A 631 -9.76 10.20 4.60
CA LEU A 631 -10.43 10.33 5.91
C LEU A 631 -10.98 8.96 6.31
N HIS A 632 -10.53 8.42 7.43
CA HIS A 632 -10.99 7.15 7.95
C HIS A 632 -10.84 7.07 9.48
N SER A 633 -11.80 6.43 10.14
CA SER A 633 -11.74 6.04 11.55
C SER A 633 -12.78 5.00 11.87
N ALA A 634 -12.65 4.32 13.00
CA ALA A 634 -13.72 3.56 13.60
C ALA A 634 -14.95 4.44 13.85
N HIS A 635 -16.14 3.83 13.79
CA HIS A 635 -17.42 4.54 13.89
C HIS A 635 -17.92 4.64 15.34
N GLU A 636 -18.30 5.86 15.75
CA GLU A 636 -19.07 6.07 16.98
C GLU A 636 -20.52 6.42 16.71
N ASN A 637 -20.83 7.01 15.55
CA ASN A 637 -22.19 7.39 15.16
C ASN A 637 -22.43 7.14 13.68
N PRO A 638 -23.10 6.03 13.32
CA PRO A 638 -23.31 5.65 11.92
C PRO A 638 -24.12 6.65 11.09
N ARG A 639 -24.80 7.62 11.70
CA ARG A 639 -25.61 8.62 10.97
C ARG A 639 -24.83 9.84 10.49
N GLU A 640 -23.66 10.08 11.03
CA GLU A 640 -22.86 11.30 10.77
C GLU A 640 -21.62 11.04 9.91
N GLY A 641 -21.35 9.81 9.54
CA GLY A 641 -20.12 9.35 8.91
C GLY A 641 -19.05 9.04 9.95
N ASN A 642 -17.83 8.71 9.52
CA ASN A 642 -16.72 8.44 10.43
C ASN A 642 -16.34 9.69 11.25
N ALA A 643 -15.69 9.50 12.40
CA ALA A 643 -15.36 10.57 13.34
C ALA A 643 -14.36 11.62 12.79
N ARG A 644 -13.80 11.40 11.60
CA ARG A 644 -12.85 12.32 10.92
C ARG A 644 -13.51 13.17 9.83
N MET A 645 -14.82 13.12 9.70
CA MET A 645 -15.52 14.00 8.75
C MET A 645 -15.37 15.47 9.21
N PRO A 646 -15.11 16.42 8.30
CA PRO A 646 -14.83 17.82 8.66
C PRO A 646 -15.89 18.49 9.53
N TRP A 647 -17.16 18.16 9.32
CA TRP A 647 -18.30 18.70 10.07
C TRP A 647 -18.38 18.22 11.52
N THR A 648 -17.71 17.14 11.90
CA THR A 648 -17.56 16.67 13.28
C THR A 648 -16.87 17.74 14.16
N TYR A 649 -16.05 18.59 13.53
CA TYR A 649 -15.27 19.65 14.19
C TYR A 649 -15.92 21.04 14.04
N GLY A 650 -17.20 21.10 13.65
CA GLY A 650 -17.97 22.36 13.54
C GLY A 650 -17.57 23.23 12.34
N ALA A 651 -18.03 24.46 12.32
CA ALA A 651 -17.82 25.38 11.20
C ALA A 651 -16.32 25.70 10.96
N GLU A 652 -15.51 25.77 12.01
CA GLU A 652 -14.07 26.01 11.90
C GLU A 652 -13.37 24.82 11.25
N GLY A 653 -13.67 23.59 11.66
CA GLY A 653 -13.15 22.39 11.05
C GLY A 653 -13.51 22.29 9.56
N VAL A 654 -14.76 22.57 9.19
CA VAL A 654 -15.22 22.62 7.80
C VAL A 654 -14.44 23.65 6.98
N ARG A 655 -14.28 24.87 7.51
CA ARG A 655 -13.56 25.95 6.81
C ARG A 655 -12.10 25.57 6.55
N ILE A 656 -11.39 25.11 7.58
CA ILE A 656 -9.98 24.75 7.46
C ILE A 656 -9.81 23.54 6.52
N ALA A 657 -10.64 22.52 6.69
CA ALA A 657 -10.60 21.35 5.81
C ALA A 657 -10.85 21.73 4.35
N ARG A 658 -11.88 22.54 4.06
CA ARG A 658 -12.15 23.01 2.70
C ARG A 658 -10.92 23.69 2.08
N ASP A 659 -10.32 24.64 2.80
CA ASP A 659 -9.19 25.41 2.29
C ASP A 659 -7.97 24.49 2.00
N LEU A 660 -7.72 23.49 2.83
CA LEU A 660 -6.67 22.50 2.68
C LEU A 660 -6.96 21.51 1.52
N PHE A 661 -8.20 21.04 1.41
CA PHE A 661 -8.58 20.15 0.30
C PHE A 661 -8.51 20.90 -1.05
N CYS A 662 -9.03 22.13 -1.13
CA CYS A 662 -8.89 22.96 -2.33
C CYS A 662 -7.41 23.21 -2.68
N LEU A 663 -6.52 23.38 -1.69
CA LEU A 663 -5.08 23.46 -1.95
C LEU A 663 -4.55 22.20 -2.61
N ARG A 664 -4.93 21.01 -2.10
CA ARG A 664 -4.55 19.73 -2.72
C ARG A 664 -5.01 19.65 -4.17
N TYR A 665 -6.27 20.02 -4.45
CA TYR A 665 -6.84 19.96 -5.79
C TYR A 665 -6.19 20.95 -6.76
N ARG A 666 -5.89 22.16 -6.32
CA ARG A 666 -5.10 23.09 -7.14
C ARG A 666 -3.76 22.52 -7.56
N LEU A 667 -3.11 21.75 -6.68
CA LEU A 667 -1.80 21.16 -6.93
C LEU A 667 -1.84 19.87 -7.78
N VAL A 668 -3.01 19.35 -8.19
CA VAL A 668 -3.11 18.10 -8.98
C VAL A 668 -2.24 18.12 -10.23
N PRO A 669 -2.16 19.18 -11.05
CA PRO A 669 -1.27 19.17 -12.23
C PRO A 669 0.22 18.99 -11.87
N TYR A 670 0.66 19.61 -10.79
CA TYR A 670 2.02 19.43 -10.26
C TYR A 670 2.22 17.99 -9.75
N ILE A 671 1.30 17.51 -8.91
CA ILE A 671 1.37 16.17 -8.32
C ILE A 671 1.34 15.11 -9.41
N TYR A 672 0.43 15.23 -10.40
CA TYR A 672 0.29 14.26 -11.48
C TYR A 672 1.53 14.22 -12.37
N THR A 673 2.17 15.36 -12.64
CA THR A 673 3.47 15.40 -13.31
C THR A 673 4.54 14.65 -12.48
N MET A 674 4.52 14.77 -11.15
CA MET A 674 5.45 14.03 -10.29
C MET A 674 5.16 12.52 -10.29
N THR A 675 3.88 12.09 -10.41
CA THR A 675 3.56 10.65 -10.54
C THR A 675 4.11 10.06 -11.86
N ARG A 676 4.18 10.86 -12.91
CA ARG A 676 4.86 10.45 -14.16
C ARG A 676 6.35 10.20 -13.90
N ARG A 677 7.01 11.01 -13.08
CA ARG A 677 8.40 10.79 -12.68
C ARG A 677 8.60 9.59 -11.77
N VAL A 678 7.60 9.29 -10.92
CA VAL A 678 7.59 8.02 -10.17
C VAL A 678 7.62 6.83 -11.12
N HIS A 679 6.83 6.86 -12.18
CA HIS A 679 6.78 5.81 -13.21
C HIS A 679 8.08 5.72 -14.02
N ASP A 680 8.59 6.85 -14.54
CA ASP A 680 9.72 6.88 -15.44
C ASP A 680 11.07 6.67 -14.75
N ASP A 681 11.24 7.29 -13.57
CA ASP A 681 12.51 7.42 -12.87
C ASP A 681 12.55 6.68 -11.53
N ALA A 682 11.45 6.05 -11.10
CA ALA A 682 11.31 5.45 -9.78
C ALA A 682 11.59 6.44 -8.63
N LEU A 683 11.36 7.73 -8.87
CA LEU A 683 11.63 8.80 -7.91
C LEU A 683 10.37 9.09 -7.08
N PRO A 684 10.34 8.80 -5.78
CA PRO A 684 9.15 8.95 -4.94
C PRO A 684 8.55 10.36 -4.98
N LEU A 685 7.22 10.49 -4.86
CA LEU A 685 6.53 11.78 -4.77
C LEU A 685 6.98 12.55 -3.52
N ILE A 686 7.00 11.87 -2.37
CA ILE A 686 7.60 12.40 -1.12
C ILE A 686 8.97 11.77 -0.93
N ARG A 687 9.96 12.60 -0.62
CA ARG A 687 11.37 12.20 -0.61
C ARG A 687 12.04 12.69 0.65
N PRO A 688 12.70 11.80 1.40
CA PRO A 688 13.59 12.25 2.47
C PRO A 688 14.71 13.14 1.91
N LEU A 689 15.23 14.03 2.73
CA LEU A 689 16.19 15.04 2.30
C LEU A 689 17.45 14.41 1.67
N TYR A 690 17.88 13.25 2.16
CA TYR A 690 19.10 12.57 1.67
C TYR A 690 18.97 12.01 0.23
N ILE A 691 17.77 11.75 -0.30
CA ILE A 691 17.62 11.39 -1.73
C ILE A 691 17.98 12.58 -2.63
N VAL A 692 17.75 13.80 -2.15
CA VAL A 692 18.04 15.05 -2.88
C VAL A 692 19.46 15.57 -2.59
N HIS A 693 19.91 15.39 -1.34
CA HIS A 693 21.19 15.88 -0.83
C HIS A 693 22.00 14.76 -0.15
N PRO A 694 22.45 13.75 -0.89
CA PRO A 694 23.11 12.57 -0.30
C PRO A 694 24.46 12.86 0.35
N ASP A 695 25.12 13.97 0.00
CA ASP A 695 26.40 14.40 0.59
C ASP A 695 26.27 15.30 1.82
N LEU A 696 25.04 15.73 2.12
CA LEU A 696 24.76 16.63 3.22
C LEU A 696 24.42 15.84 4.49
N GLU A 697 25.28 15.89 5.52
CA GLU A 697 25.06 15.13 6.77
C GLU A 697 23.74 15.50 7.44
N GLU A 698 23.39 16.79 7.49
CA GLU A 698 22.13 17.27 8.06
C GLU A 698 20.89 16.65 7.39
N ALA A 699 20.98 16.23 6.12
CA ALA A 699 19.87 15.61 5.42
C ALA A 699 19.42 14.26 6.02
N TYR A 700 20.27 13.64 6.84
CA TYR A 700 19.98 12.37 7.52
C TYR A 700 19.41 12.55 8.93
N HIS A 701 19.38 13.79 9.45
CA HIS A 701 18.97 14.08 10.83
C HIS A 701 17.53 14.62 10.94
N HIS A 702 16.85 14.84 9.80
CA HIS A 702 15.49 15.37 9.72
C HIS A 702 14.54 14.39 9.03
N PRO A 703 14.23 13.21 9.63
CA PRO A 703 13.43 12.16 9.00
C PRO A 703 11.96 12.57 8.81
N ASP A 704 11.50 13.59 9.52
CA ASP A 704 10.15 14.13 9.53
C ASP A 704 9.99 15.41 8.68
N GLU A 705 11.00 15.73 7.86
CA GLU A 705 10.99 16.75 6.82
C GLU A 705 11.23 16.10 5.46
N TYR A 706 10.52 16.54 4.44
CA TYR A 706 10.59 15.90 3.13
C TYR A 706 10.33 16.86 1.98
N TYR A 707 10.87 16.51 0.82
CA TYR A 707 10.49 17.13 -0.43
C TYR A 707 9.17 16.53 -0.94
N PHE A 708 8.22 17.39 -1.27
CA PHE A 708 7.01 17.05 -2.01
C PHE A 708 7.23 17.41 -3.49
N GLY A 709 7.53 16.40 -4.30
CA GLY A 709 8.04 16.60 -5.66
C GLY A 709 9.43 17.24 -5.67
N ASP A 710 9.69 18.08 -6.68
CA ASP A 710 11.03 18.69 -6.87
C ASP A 710 11.18 20.05 -6.20
N ALA A 711 10.06 20.70 -5.86
CA ALA A 711 10.03 22.13 -5.57
C ALA A 711 9.67 22.48 -4.12
N MET A 712 8.93 21.65 -3.42
CA MET A 712 8.36 21.99 -2.12
C MET A 712 9.05 21.20 -1.00
N LEU A 713 9.37 21.90 0.12
CA LEU A 713 9.82 21.30 1.37
C LEU A 713 8.67 21.39 2.38
N VAL A 714 8.28 20.25 2.93
CA VAL A 714 7.20 20.12 3.90
C VAL A 714 7.76 19.66 5.23
N ALA A 715 7.40 20.36 6.32
CA ALA A 715 7.80 20.01 7.67
C ALA A 715 6.56 20.01 8.59
N PRO A 716 5.78 18.91 8.65
CA PRO A 716 4.54 18.85 9.42
C PRO A 716 4.76 19.16 10.90
N ILE A 717 3.81 19.87 11.52
CA ILE A 717 3.77 20.04 12.97
C ILE A 717 3.14 18.79 13.57
N VAL A 718 3.86 18.12 14.47
CA VAL A 718 3.50 16.82 15.02
C VAL A 718 3.25 16.86 16.54
N ASP A 719 3.02 18.05 17.08
CA ASP A 719 2.66 18.29 18.48
C ASP A 719 1.66 19.44 18.60
N SER A 720 1.15 19.66 19.81
CA SER A 720 0.16 20.69 20.11
C SER A 720 0.74 22.13 20.26
N SER A 721 2.04 22.32 20.17
CA SER A 721 2.69 23.62 20.38
C SER A 721 2.43 24.61 19.23
N GLY A 722 2.18 24.09 18.03
CA GLY A 722 2.10 24.90 16.80
C GLY A 722 3.45 25.50 16.37
N VAL A 723 4.56 25.09 16.99
CA VAL A 723 5.92 25.59 16.74
C VAL A 723 6.79 24.45 16.25
N ARG A 724 7.60 24.69 15.22
CA ARG A 724 8.55 23.72 14.69
C ARG A 724 9.88 24.34 14.33
N ASN A 725 10.97 23.62 14.62
CA ASN A 725 12.26 23.88 14.04
C ASN A 725 12.33 23.18 12.68
N VAL A 726 12.65 23.92 11.63
CA VAL A 726 12.72 23.43 10.25
C VAL A 726 14.14 23.65 9.73
N TYR A 727 14.77 22.58 9.24
CA TYR A 727 16.02 22.68 8.51
C TYR A 727 15.74 23.01 7.04
N LEU A 728 16.21 24.17 6.59
CA LEU A 728 16.17 24.54 5.18
C LEU A 728 17.46 24.10 4.49
N PRO A 729 17.43 23.09 3.59
CA PRO A 729 18.62 22.67 2.85
C PRO A 729 19.26 23.80 2.06
N PRO A 730 20.54 23.66 1.62
CA PRO A 730 21.26 24.68 0.85
C PRO A 730 20.45 25.20 -0.33
N GLY A 731 20.41 26.53 -0.51
CA GLY A 731 19.64 27.21 -1.54
C GLY A 731 18.85 28.39 -1.00
N ARG A 732 17.92 28.90 -1.78
CA ARG A 732 16.99 29.97 -1.35
C ARG A 732 15.57 29.42 -1.34
N TRP A 733 14.81 29.82 -0.33
CA TRP A 733 13.45 29.32 -0.04
C TRP A 733 12.46 30.45 0.10
N VAL A 734 11.23 30.21 -0.25
CA VAL A 734 10.11 31.12 -0.08
C VAL A 734 9.04 30.40 0.73
N ASP A 735 8.61 30.97 1.85
CA ASP A 735 7.44 30.47 2.59
C ASP A 735 6.20 30.56 1.69
N TYR A 736 5.51 29.44 1.52
CA TYR A 736 4.35 29.36 0.62
C TYR A 736 3.20 30.29 1.02
N PHE A 737 2.95 30.41 2.32
CA PHE A 737 1.81 31.19 2.84
C PHE A 737 2.17 32.66 3.09
N ALA A 738 3.32 32.91 3.68
CA ALA A 738 3.76 34.26 4.06
C ALA A 738 4.52 35.02 2.95
N GLY A 739 5.06 34.28 1.96
CA GLY A 739 5.93 34.86 0.93
C GLY A 739 7.31 35.32 1.44
N ALA A 740 7.63 35.05 2.70
CA ALA A 740 8.91 35.39 3.31
C ALA A 740 10.04 34.58 2.68
N ARG A 741 11.24 35.21 2.51
CA ARG A 741 12.38 34.58 1.88
C ARG A 741 13.45 34.20 2.89
N TYR A 742 14.04 33.04 2.68
CA TYR A 742 15.07 32.49 3.55
C TYR A 742 16.27 32.05 2.75
N GLN A 743 17.46 32.27 3.30
CA GLN A 743 18.66 31.59 2.88
C GLN A 743 18.68 30.23 3.57
N GLY A 744 18.91 29.17 2.82
CA GLY A 744 19.03 27.82 3.36
C GLY A 744 20.39 27.53 4.02
N ASP A 745 20.66 26.26 4.29
CA ASP A 745 21.77 25.72 5.07
C ASP A 745 21.69 26.17 6.54
N ARG A 746 20.50 26.13 7.11
CA ARG A 746 20.24 26.49 8.51
C ARG A 746 18.89 26.00 9.00
N THR A 747 18.79 25.85 10.31
CA THR A 747 17.50 25.65 10.99
C THR A 747 16.84 26.99 11.33
N ILE A 748 15.54 27.08 11.08
CA ILE A 748 14.70 28.20 11.47
C ILE A 748 13.57 27.73 12.38
N GLN A 749 13.10 28.58 13.28
CA GLN A 749 11.90 28.30 14.07
C GLN A 749 10.69 28.94 13.39
N VAL A 750 9.64 28.16 13.19
CA VAL A 750 8.38 28.58 12.56
C VAL A 750 7.23 28.37 13.52
N LYS A 751 6.34 29.32 13.63
CA LYS A 751 5.07 29.20 14.36
C LYS A 751 3.92 29.35 13.38
N CYS A 752 3.05 28.35 13.33
CA CYS A 752 1.90 28.32 12.42
C CYS A 752 0.58 28.28 13.21
N SER A 753 -0.41 29.03 12.75
CA SER A 753 -1.81 28.84 13.13
C SER A 753 -2.35 27.51 12.56
N LEU A 754 -3.58 27.16 12.88
CA LEU A 754 -4.19 25.93 12.33
C LEU A 754 -4.48 26.02 10.82
N GLU A 755 -4.56 27.23 10.25
CA GLU A 755 -4.77 27.43 8.81
C GLU A 755 -3.53 27.21 7.96
N THR A 756 -2.34 27.14 8.57
CA THR A 756 -1.06 27.06 7.86
C THR A 756 -0.16 25.97 8.43
N LEU A 757 0.77 25.51 7.61
CA LEU A 757 1.82 24.58 8.00
C LEU A 757 3.18 25.09 7.48
N PRO A 758 4.31 24.64 8.03
CA PRO A 758 5.61 24.93 7.47
C PRO A 758 5.76 24.31 6.07
N LEU A 759 5.63 25.14 5.05
CA LEU A 759 5.71 24.79 3.64
C LEU A 759 6.58 25.80 2.92
N PHE A 760 7.68 25.36 2.34
CA PHE A 760 8.64 26.22 1.66
C PHE A 760 8.80 25.79 0.21
N VAL A 761 8.84 26.77 -0.68
CA VAL A 761 9.09 26.54 -2.11
C VAL A 761 10.51 26.98 -2.46
N ARG A 762 11.23 26.13 -3.18
CA ARG A 762 12.57 26.45 -3.65
C ARG A 762 12.53 27.62 -4.63
N SER A 763 13.36 28.64 -4.42
CA SER A 763 13.46 29.78 -5.35
C SER A 763 13.78 29.33 -6.76
N GLY A 764 13.11 29.92 -7.73
CA GLY A 764 13.19 29.54 -9.13
C GLY A 764 12.20 28.46 -9.55
N SER A 765 11.42 27.87 -8.62
CA SER A 765 10.47 26.82 -8.98
C SER A 765 9.24 27.33 -9.72
N ILE A 766 8.75 26.52 -10.66
CA ILE A 766 7.50 26.69 -11.38
C ILE A 766 6.52 25.64 -10.89
N ILE A 767 5.36 26.07 -10.38
CA ILE A 767 4.30 25.21 -9.85
C ILE A 767 3.04 25.39 -10.69
N PRO A 768 2.74 24.45 -11.60
CA PRO A 768 1.47 24.45 -12.30
C PRO A 768 0.33 24.04 -11.36
N GLN A 769 -0.79 24.72 -11.46
CA GLN A 769 -2.00 24.49 -10.69
C GLN A 769 -3.24 24.57 -11.59
N GLN A 770 -4.34 24.02 -11.14
CA GLN A 770 -5.66 24.16 -11.76
C GLN A 770 -6.59 25.02 -10.90
N PRO A 771 -7.71 25.53 -11.45
CA PRO A 771 -8.78 26.14 -10.67
C PRO A 771 -9.36 25.17 -9.62
N ASP A 772 -10.09 25.72 -8.63
CA ASP A 772 -10.82 24.91 -7.65
C ASP A 772 -11.89 24.07 -8.36
N MET A 773 -12.00 22.81 -7.99
CA MET A 773 -12.91 21.81 -8.55
C MET A 773 -13.50 20.96 -7.42
N ASP A 774 -14.69 20.41 -7.63
CA ASP A 774 -15.34 19.49 -6.68
C ASP A 774 -14.79 18.06 -6.77
N TYR A 775 -14.18 17.69 -7.92
CA TYR A 775 -13.48 16.43 -8.17
C TYR A 775 -12.49 16.60 -9.34
N THR A 776 -11.50 15.72 -9.44
CA THR A 776 -10.32 15.93 -10.31
C THR A 776 -10.62 16.04 -11.80
N ASP A 777 -11.68 15.43 -12.28
CA ASP A 777 -12.07 15.38 -13.70
C ASP A 777 -13.36 16.15 -14.00
N GLN A 778 -13.72 17.12 -13.15
CA GLN A 778 -14.93 17.92 -13.29
C GLN A 778 -14.93 18.73 -14.60
N GLU A 779 -13.81 19.30 -14.94
CA GLU A 779 -13.64 20.10 -16.15
C GLU A 779 -12.30 19.78 -16.82
N PRO A 780 -12.22 19.90 -18.16
CA PRO A 780 -10.94 19.85 -18.85
C PRO A 780 -10.00 20.95 -18.36
N MET A 781 -8.70 20.69 -18.31
CA MET A 781 -7.69 21.67 -17.89
C MET A 781 -7.47 22.74 -18.99
N ASP A 782 -8.49 23.51 -19.30
CA ASP A 782 -8.48 24.61 -20.27
C ASP A 782 -8.12 25.97 -19.65
N SER A 783 -7.92 25.99 -18.34
CA SER A 783 -7.37 27.10 -17.56
C SER A 783 -6.22 26.60 -16.68
N LEU A 784 -5.02 27.15 -16.84
CA LEU A 784 -3.82 26.77 -16.10
C LEU A 784 -3.32 27.95 -15.26
N ILE A 785 -3.12 27.71 -13.97
CA ILE A 785 -2.46 28.63 -13.07
C ILE A 785 -0.98 28.24 -12.99
N VAL A 786 -0.07 29.20 -13.16
CA VAL A 786 1.37 28.98 -13.11
C VAL A 786 1.99 29.90 -12.09
N ASP A 787 2.39 29.36 -10.95
CA ASP A 787 3.09 30.11 -9.93
C ASP A 787 4.60 29.97 -10.11
N VAL A 788 5.34 31.10 -10.16
CA VAL A 788 6.80 31.14 -10.25
C VAL A 788 7.35 31.81 -8.99
N TYR A 789 8.10 31.08 -8.19
CA TYR A 789 8.59 31.54 -6.88
C TYR A 789 9.99 32.15 -6.98
N ALA A 790 10.13 33.42 -6.59
CA ALA A 790 11.38 34.17 -6.64
C ALA A 790 12.09 33.93 -7.99
N PRO A 791 11.54 34.45 -9.10
CA PRO A 791 11.93 34.07 -10.45
C PRO A 791 13.44 34.08 -10.69
N GLY A 792 13.88 33.09 -11.45
CA GLY A 792 15.25 32.86 -11.84
C GLY A 792 15.29 31.95 -13.07
N ASN A 793 16.47 31.45 -13.44
CA ASN A 793 16.56 30.45 -14.52
C ASN A 793 15.97 29.13 -14.03
N SER A 794 14.85 28.72 -14.62
CA SER A 794 14.09 27.54 -14.20
C SER A 794 13.29 26.93 -15.35
N SER A 795 12.93 25.67 -15.17
CA SER A 795 12.08 24.95 -16.13
C SER A 795 11.21 23.93 -15.42
N PHE A 796 10.07 23.61 -16.04
CA PHE A 796 9.16 22.54 -15.64
C PHE A 796 8.51 21.95 -16.90
N SER A 797 8.33 20.64 -16.93
CA SER A 797 7.65 19.95 -18.04
C SER A 797 6.33 19.43 -17.52
N LEU A 798 5.25 20.15 -17.80
CA LEU A 798 3.89 19.75 -17.41
C LEU A 798 3.47 18.54 -18.24
N TYR A 799 3.25 17.41 -17.59
CA TYR A 799 2.76 16.17 -18.19
C TYR A 799 1.24 16.05 -18.06
N GLU A 800 0.61 15.62 -19.13
CA GLU A 800 -0.84 15.41 -19.21
C GLU A 800 -1.16 14.17 -20.05
N ASP A 801 -2.21 13.45 -19.67
CA ASP A 801 -2.87 12.41 -20.42
C ASP A 801 -4.37 12.36 -20.01
N ASP A 802 -5.12 11.35 -20.42
CA ASP A 802 -6.54 11.23 -20.08
C ASP A 802 -6.82 10.89 -18.61
N GLY A 803 -5.79 10.56 -17.83
CA GLY A 803 -5.88 10.26 -16.39
C GLY A 803 -6.41 8.88 -16.04
N VAL A 804 -6.91 8.08 -16.97
CA VAL A 804 -7.63 6.84 -16.69
C VAL A 804 -7.17 5.66 -17.53
N SER A 805 -7.01 5.84 -18.85
CA SER A 805 -6.71 4.73 -19.77
C SER A 805 -5.26 4.28 -19.73
N LEU A 806 -4.97 3.16 -20.40
CA LEU A 806 -3.62 2.64 -20.62
C LEU A 806 -2.94 3.26 -21.86
N ASP A 807 -3.56 4.25 -22.50
CA ASP A 807 -3.05 4.86 -23.74
C ASP A 807 -1.71 5.57 -23.54
N TYR A 808 -1.38 6.00 -22.31
CA TYR A 808 -0.06 6.56 -22.00
C TYR A 808 1.07 5.57 -22.29
N GLU A 809 0.85 4.25 -22.17
CA GLU A 809 1.82 3.20 -22.51
C GLU A 809 2.10 3.15 -24.02
N ARG A 810 1.16 3.67 -24.83
CA ARG A 810 1.26 3.79 -26.29
C ARG A 810 1.71 5.17 -26.74
N GLY A 811 2.16 6.02 -25.79
CA GLY A 811 2.62 7.37 -26.06
C GLY A 811 1.52 8.41 -26.23
N LYS A 812 0.25 8.09 -25.91
CA LYS A 812 -0.87 9.04 -25.93
C LYS A 812 -0.82 9.91 -24.67
N SER A 813 0.01 10.92 -24.71
CA SER A 813 0.23 11.91 -23.65
C SER A 813 0.78 13.19 -24.25
N ALA A 814 0.71 14.27 -23.50
CA ALA A 814 1.22 15.56 -23.91
C ALA A 814 2.16 16.17 -22.88
N VAL A 815 3.13 16.94 -23.34
CA VAL A 815 4.06 17.68 -22.48
C VAL A 815 4.09 19.15 -22.92
N THR A 816 3.79 20.05 -21.96
CA THR A 816 3.92 21.50 -22.14
C THR A 816 5.15 21.99 -21.39
N PRO A 817 6.20 22.48 -22.11
CA PRO A 817 7.38 23.02 -21.43
C PRO A 817 7.09 24.42 -20.88
N LEU A 818 7.42 24.64 -19.63
CA LEU A 818 7.37 25.92 -18.93
C LEU A 818 8.80 26.32 -18.56
N SER A 819 9.20 27.55 -18.79
CA SER A 819 10.51 28.05 -18.41
C SER A 819 10.49 29.52 -18.02
N CYS A 820 11.36 29.90 -17.09
CA CYS A 820 11.59 31.27 -16.73
C CYS A 820 13.10 31.56 -16.86
N ALA A 821 13.43 32.63 -17.59
CA ALA A 821 14.79 33.16 -17.69
C ALA A 821 14.82 34.52 -16.97
N ALA A 822 15.89 34.80 -16.24
CA ALA A 822 16.06 36.05 -15.49
C ALA A 822 17.39 36.74 -15.87
N THR A 823 17.32 38.05 -16.05
CA THR A 823 18.48 38.96 -16.12
C THR A 823 18.46 39.90 -14.93
N ALA A 824 19.36 40.88 -14.88
CA ALA A 824 19.34 41.89 -13.80
C ALA A 824 18.05 42.72 -13.77
N SER A 825 17.37 42.94 -14.91
CA SER A 825 16.22 43.87 -15.01
C SER A 825 14.99 43.28 -15.70
N THR A 826 15.11 42.05 -16.21
CA THR A 826 13.99 41.38 -16.95
C THR A 826 13.79 39.96 -16.51
N TYR A 827 12.53 39.53 -16.55
CA TYR A 827 12.13 38.14 -16.44
C TYR A 827 11.35 37.76 -17.69
N GLN A 828 11.66 36.61 -18.26
CA GLN A 828 10.93 36.07 -19.41
C GLN A 828 10.35 34.72 -19.01
N LEU A 829 9.04 34.67 -18.81
CA LEU A 829 8.30 33.42 -18.62
C LEU A 829 7.79 32.92 -19.98
N THR A 830 8.17 31.71 -20.33
CA THR A 830 7.76 31.07 -21.59
C THR A 830 6.93 29.83 -21.33
N ILE A 831 5.75 29.76 -21.90
CA ILE A 831 4.93 28.58 -22.05
C ILE A 831 5.16 28.09 -23.47
N GLY A 832 5.89 27.00 -23.64
CA GLY A 832 6.20 26.47 -24.97
C GLY A 832 5.01 25.76 -25.63
N PRO A 833 5.09 25.49 -26.92
CA PRO A 833 4.10 24.66 -27.60
C PRO A 833 3.97 23.30 -26.94
N THR A 834 2.74 22.85 -26.69
CA THR A 834 2.45 21.51 -26.22
C THR A 834 2.84 20.48 -27.28
N LYS A 835 3.52 19.43 -26.86
CA LYS A 835 3.97 18.31 -27.71
C LYS A 835 3.24 17.04 -27.30
N GLY A 836 2.74 16.29 -28.27
CA GLY A 836 1.94 15.08 -28.06
C GLY A 836 0.44 15.35 -28.02
N GLU A 837 -0.32 14.28 -27.92
CA GLU A 837 -1.78 14.32 -27.95
C GLU A 837 -2.38 13.20 -27.10
N TYR A 838 -3.55 13.44 -26.53
CA TYR A 838 -4.33 12.45 -25.78
C TYR A 838 -5.83 12.73 -25.90
N SER A 839 -6.66 11.76 -25.58
CA SER A 839 -8.12 11.89 -25.62
C SER A 839 -8.62 12.92 -24.60
N GLY A 840 -9.45 13.87 -25.04
CA GLY A 840 -9.97 14.94 -24.19
C GLY A 840 -9.01 16.14 -24.02
N GLN A 841 -7.89 16.20 -24.73
CA GLN A 841 -6.96 17.31 -24.66
C GLN A 841 -7.63 18.64 -25.12
N PRO A 842 -7.56 19.73 -24.31
CA PRO A 842 -8.05 21.02 -24.75
C PRO A 842 -7.21 21.58 -25.88
N MET A 843 -7.84 22.10 -26.94
CA MET A 843 -7.16 22.72 -28.08
C MET A 843 -6.67 24.14 -27.80
N SER A 844 -7.22 24.79 -26.80
CA SER A 844 -6.84 26.11 -26.36
C SER A 844 -6.94 26.23 -24.85
N ARG A 845 -6.10 27.13 -24.28
CA ARG A 845 -5.97 27.31 -22.84
C ARG A 845 -5.80 28.77 -22.49
N SER A 846 -6.41 29.21 -21.40
CA SER A 846 -6.11 30.48 -20.71
C SER A 846 -5.09 30.25 -19.61
N TYR A 847 -4.35 31.32 -19.25
CA TYR A 847 -3.33 31.20 -18.21
C TYR A 847 -3.46 32.33 -17.17
N LEU A 848 -3.32 31.95 -15.90
CA LEU A 848 -3.14 32.87 -14.79
C LEU A 848 -1.73 32.69 -14.23
N LEU A 849 -0.84 33.64 -14.54
CA LEU A 849 0.56 33.57 -14.14
C LEU A 849 0.77 34.38 -12.88
N LYS A 850 1.39 33.81 -11.86
CA LYS A 850 1.73 34.48 -10.62
C LYS A 850 3.24 34.44 -10.40
N MET A 851 3.85 35.59 -10.37
CA MET A 851 5.28 35.73 -10.11
C MET A 851 5.47 36.24 -8.67
N VAL A 852 5.86 35.33 -7.78
CA VAL A 852 6.00 35.60 -6.34
C VAL A 852 7.38 36.12 -6.05
N GLY A 853 7.43 37.24 -5.31
CA GLY A 853 8.70 37.77 -4.80
C GLY A 853 9.44 38.63 -5.83
N LEU A 854 8.73 39.34 -6.69
CA LEU A 854 9.30 40.41 -7.52
C LEU A 854 9.28 41.76 -6.81
N GLN A 855 9.94 42.73 -7.46
CA GLN A 855 9.62 44.17 -7.24
C GLN A 855 8.49 44.55 -8.20
N LYS A 856 7.83 45.72 -7.94
CA LYS A 856 6.75 46.20 -8.79
C LYS A 856 7.24 46.34 -10.25
N PRO A 857 6.57 45.72 -11.23
CA PRO A 857 6.95 45.83 -12.63
C PRO A 857 6.82 47.27 -13.16
N ILE A 858 7.70 47.62 -14.09
CA ILE A 858 7.62 48.81 -14.91
C ILE A 858 6.69 48.55 -16.10
N SER A 859 6.87 47.43 -16.76
CA SER A 859 6.02 47.04 -17.88
C SER A 859 5.93 45.51 -17.97
N VAL A 860 4.84 45.03 -18.57
CA VAL A 860 4.61 43.62 -18.89
C VAL A 860 4.14 43.55 -20.32
N SER A 861 4.75 42.64 -21.09
CA SER A 861 4.34 42.40 -22.46
C SER A 861 4.06 40.89 -22.68
N ILE A 862 3.15 40.58 -23.61
CA ILE A 862 2.85 39.23 -24.07
C ILE A 862 3.17 39.13 -25.56
N ASN A 863 4.05 38.20 -25.93
CA ASN A 863 4.52 38.02 -27.31
C ASN A 863 5.00 39.34 -27.97
N GLY A 864 5.69 40.18 -27.21
CA GLY A 864 6.24 41.47 -27.64
C GLY A 864 5.24 42.62 -27.65
N MET A 865 3.99 42.44 -27.25
CA MET A 865 2.98 43.50 -27.15
C MET A 865 2.75 43.88 -25.69
N ASP A 866 2.93 45.16 -25.36
CA ASP A 866 2.68 45.70 -24.01
C ASP A 866 1.21 45.54 -23.66
N ILE A 867 0.94 45.15 -22.40
CA ILE A 867 -0.41 44.96 -21.89
C ILE A 867 -0.69 45.92 -20.74
N ALA A 868 -1.96 46.26 -20.55
CA ALA A 868 -2.39 47.22 -19.54
C ALA A 868 -2.29 46.62 -18.11
N SER A 869 -1.99 47.46 -17.15
CA SER A 869 -1.95 47.09 -15.70
C SER A 869 -3.33 46.92 -15.10
N GLU A 870 -4.40 47.40 -15.71
CA GLU A 870 -5.79 47.32 -15.25
C GLU A 870 -6.75 47.31 -16.42
N GLY A 871 -8.01 46.92 -16.21
CA GLY A 871 -9.06 46.96 -17.23
C GLY A 871 -9.76 45.61 -17.46
N SER A 872 -10.68 45.59 -18.44
CA SER A 872 -11.50 44.44 -18.80
C SER A 872 -10.89 43.57 -19.90
N ALA A 873 -9.70 43.90 -20.39
CA ALA A 873 -9.02 43.12 -21.44
C ALA A 873 -8.68 41.71 -20.93
N SER A 874 -8.74 40.71 -21.82
CA SER A 874 -8.35 39.31 -21.53
C SER A 874 -6.88 39.22 -21.14
N ASP A 875 -6.02 40.01 -21.79
CA ASP A 875 -4.61 40.15 -21.47
C ASP A 875 -4.40 41.39 -20.60
N ARG A 876 -4.05 41.21 -19.35
CA ARG A 876 -3.83 42.27 -18.37
C ARG A 876 -2.92 41.81 -17.25
N TRP A 877 -2.38 42.72 -16.50
CA TRP A 877 -1.64 42.42 -15.28
C TRP A 877 -2.09 43.25 -14.08
N ASN A 878 -1.81 42.71 -12.89
CA ASN A 878 -2.05 43.42 -11.62
C ASN A 878 -0.87 43.17 -10.66
N TRP A 879 -0.64 44.10 -9.75
CA TRP A 879 0.43 43.99 -8.75
C TRP A 879 -0.15 43.99 -7.35
N ASP A 880 0.01 42.90 -6.62
CA ASP A 880 -0.26 42.81 -5.18
C ASP A 880 0.98 43.29 -4.40
N ALA A 881 0.95 44.57 -3.97
CA ALA A 881 2.06 45.17 -3.23
C ALA A 881 2.28 44.54 -1.84
N ARG A 882 1.22 44.01 -1.22
CA ARG A 882 1.30 43.40 0.12
C ARG A 882 2.01 42.04 0.07
N ARG A 883 1.70 41.24 -0.95
CA ARG A 883 2.29 39.92 -1.15
C ARG A 883 3.52 39.93 -2.05
N GLN A 884 3.83 41.05 -2.68
CA GLN A 884 4.87 41.18 -3.71
C GLN A 884 4.67 40.12 -4.85
N VAL A 885 3.43 40.06 -5.36
CA VAL A 885 3.05 39.13 -6.41
C VAL A 885 2.58 39.89 -7.64
N LEU A 886 3.22 39.64 -8.76
CA LEU A 886 2.69 40.04 -10.09
C LEU A 886 1.71 38.96 -10.57
N ILE A 887 0.51 39.37 -10.96
CA ILE A 887 -0.52 38.51 -11.54
C ILE A 887 -0.72 38.93 -12.98
N VAL A 888 -0.50 37.99 -13.92
CA VAL A 888 -0.71 38.21 -15.36
C VAL A 888 -1.81 37.29 -15.86
N ASN A 889 -2.90 37.83 -16.36
CA ASN A 889 -3.92 37.09 -17.08
C ASN A 889 -3.53 37.03 -18.56
N VAL A 890 -3.50 35.84 -19.11
CA VAL A 890 -3.33 35.59 -20.53
C VAL A 890 -4.62 34.98 -21.06
N GLY A 891 -5.28 35.66 -21.96
CA GLY A 891 -6.49 35.15 -22.60
C GLY A 891 -6.24 33.84 -23.34
N ARG A 892 -7.31 33.25 -23.86
CA ARG A 892 -7.26 31.91 -24.47
C ARG A 892 -6.29 31.88 -25.65
N ARG A 893 -5.39 30.90 -25.66
CA ARG A 893 -4.38 30.66 -26.71
C ARG A 893 -4.44 29.22 -27.18
N ASN A 894 -4.14 29.00 -28.48
CA ASN A 894 -3.95 27.64 -28.96
C ASN A 894 -2.74 27.02 -28.30
N ILE A 895 -2.87 25.79 -27.76
CA ILE A 895 -1.79 25.09 -27.03
C ILE A 895 -0.57 24.76 -27.92
N LEU A 896 -0.73 24.71 -29.21
CA LEU A 896 0.36 24.46 -30.16
C LEU A 896 1.19 25.73 -30.49
N THR A 897 0.77 26.88 -29.96
CA THR A 897 1.50 28.16 -30.08
C THR A 897 2.08 28.55 -28.73
N GLY A 898 3.35 28.90 -28.70
CA GLY A 898 4.01 29.36 -27.49
C GLY A 898 3.48 30.70 -27.00
N VAL A 899 3.55 30.96 -25.71
CA VAL A 899 3.29 32.24 -25.06
C VAL A 899 4.57 32.71 -24.36
N SER A 900 5.00 33.93 -24.66
CA SER A 900 6.15 34.56 -23.98
C SER A 900 5.68 35.79 -23.25
N VAL A 901 5.95 35.87 -21.95
CA VAL A 901 5.65 37.01 -21.08
C VAL A 901 6.96 37.63 -20.63
N GLU A 902 7.23 38.85 -21.10
CA GLU A 902 8.38 39.64 -20.65
C GLU A 902 7.94 40.64 -19.56
N ILE A 903 8.69 40.66 -18.49
CA ILE A 903 8.43 41.49 -17.33
C ILE A 903 9.68 42.33 -17.08
N ARG A 904 9.56 43.65 -17.15
CA ARG A 904 10.64 44.61 -16.78
C ARG A 904 10.38 45.13 -15.37
N SER A 905 11.33 44.92 -14.48
CA SER A 905 11.28 45.43 -13.10
C SER A 905 12.33 46.54 -12.91
N GLY A 906 12.03 47.52 -12.05
CA GLY A 906 13.03 48.51 -11.63
C GLY A 906 14.13 47.87 -10.78
N PHE A 907 15.29 48.52 -10.70
CA PHE A 907 16.41 48.14 -9.84
C PHE A 907 16.04 48.27 -8.34
#